data_515e8f1b83e3313e47b83cfb7e748062
#
_entry.id   515e8f1b83e3313e47b83cfb7e748062
#
_cell.length_a   1.000
_cell.length_b   1.000
_cell.length_c   1.000
_cell.angle_alpha   90.00
_cell.angle_beta   90.00
_cell.angle_gamma   90.00
#
_symmetry.space_group_name_H-M   'P 1'
#
loop_
_entity.id
_entity.type
_entity.pdbx_description
1 polymer ?
#
loop_
_entity_poly.entity_id
_entity_poly.type
_entity_poly.pdbx_seq_one_letter_code
_entity_poly.pdbx_strand_id
1 'polypeptide(L)'
;MGATPEGEIDRIVRAGGRRGEIYHRLRELRDRYAGLIRERFPRLSRRVSGFNLDDLLPERGFHVARALVGTEGTCVTFLEASVRLHPAPKVRVLVVLGYEDVVRAAESVPEVLQAQPIGLEGMDRFLVENDYARRSFRETLALLPPGNAWLMVEFGGETREEAVERARRLAAVPGAILVESPGEQTRIWQVREAGVATTSRDVRLGGDGWPGWEDSAVPPERFAPYLRDLLALLARHGYGAAFYGHFGEGCLHARIDFDFSSAEGIRTYRTFMEEATDLVVAYGGSISGEHGDGQQRGELLPRMFGEELVTAFREFKAIWDPGNRMNPGKKVDAYPLDADLRPPLRLADPPVAFQYSGDSGSFSRAVTRCVGVGRCRREAGGVMCPSYRVTRDERHSTRGRARLFFEMLEGEVVRDGWRSDEVREALDLCLACKGCRSECPAGVDMATYKAEFLHHHYQGKPRPRPAYAMGLVPWWARLASRLPGVANGLMQGPFSGILKRLGGIHPDRQIPAFAGRTFRDGFAPPTGEPTVLLWPDTFTNFFHPEIAEAAVRVLEEAGHRVAIPRKVLCCGRPLYDFGMLDLARRQLRRILEALRPEIAAGLPVVGLEPSCVAVFRDELVNLFPEDEAARRLSSQTFTLAEFLVHEGFEPPRRTGAAIVHGHCHQQAVMGMAADRELLGKMGLDVRLLDAGEADHYEVSLAVAERALLPAIRAAGPEALLLADGFSCREQIRQLTGRRALHLAEVVAGAAPSASA
;
A
#
# COMPACT_ATOMS: atom_id res chain seq x y z
N MET A 1 33.78 12.50 19.40
CA MET A 1 33.58 13.66 18.51
C MET A 1 32.51 14.63 19.04
N GLY A 2 32.16 14.61 20.32
CA GLY A 2 31.22 15.54 20.95
C GLY A 2 31.74 16.99 21.00
N ALA A 3 31.13 17.82 21.89
CA ALA A 3 31.62 19.15 22.16
C ALA A 3 33.10 19.11 22.60
N THR A 4 33.94 19.94 21.98
CA THR A 4 35.39 19.90 22.18
C THR A 4 35.90 21.29 22.56
N PRO A 5 36.27 21.52 23.85
CA PRO A 5 36.80 22.80 24.29
C PRO A 5 38.11 23.15 23.57
N GLU A 6 38.46 24.45 23.45
CA GLU A 6 39.63 24.94 22.72
C GLU A 6 40.94 24.26 23.22
N GLY A 7 41.13 24.14 24.55
CA GLY A 7 42.32 23.45 25.09
C GLY A 7 42.43 21.99 24.68
N GLU A 8 41.33 21.31 24.46
CA GLU A 8 41.29 19.94 23.92
C GLU A 8 41.61 19.92 22.42
N ILE A 9 41.08 20.91 21.67
CA ILE A 9 41.41 21.07 20.24
C ILE A 9 42.96 21.27 20.11
N ASP A 10 43.55 22.14 20.92
CA ASP A 10 45.00 22.36 20.91
C ASP A 10 45.77 21.09 21.22
N ARG A 11 45.30 20.26 22.16
CA ARG A 11 45.93 18.99 22.49
C ARG A 11 45.86 18.00 21.32
N ILE A 12 44.70 17.89 20.69
CA ILE A 12 44.46 17.02 19.52
C ILE A 12 45.36 17.47 18.34
N VAL A 13 45.42 18.75 18.07
CA VAL A 13 46.24 19.32 16.98
C VAL A 13 47.73 19.07 17.23
N ARG A 14 48.20 19.31 18.45
CA ARG A 14 49.62 19.03 18.85
C ARG A 14 49.98 17.54 18.79
N ALA A 15 49.01 16.64 19.06
CA ALA A 15 49.25 15.20 18.93
C ALA A 15 49.45 14.76 17.48
N GLY A 16 49.03 15.58 16.51
CA GLY A 16 49.27 15.34 15.09
C GLY A 16 48.49 14.18 14.51
N GLY A 17 48.97 13.64 13.41
CA GLY A 17 48.31 12.59 12.64
C GLY A 17 47.03 13.06 11.97
N ARG A 18 46.29 12.13 11.34
CA ARG A 18 45.06 12.47 10.60
C ARG A 18 43.98 13.18 11.45
N ARG A 19 43.88 12.80 12.71
CA ARG A 19 42.93 13.44 13.65
C ARG A 19 43.35 14.88 13.95
N GLY A 20 44.62 15.12 14.21
CA GLY A 20 45.15 16.47 14.45
C GLY A 20 44.95 17.39 13.24
N GLU A 21 45.23 16.86 12.05
CA GLU A 21 45.02 17.57 10.77
C GLU A 21 43.53 17.97 10.57
N ILE A 22 42.58 17.03 10.79
CA ILE A 22 41.15 17.28 10.68
C ILE A 22 40.74 18.41 11.64
N TYR A 23 41.09 18.32 12.92
CA TYR A 23 40.69 19.34 13.91
C TYR A 23 41.32 20.69 13.60
N HIS A 24 42.56 20.73 13.13
CA HIS A 24 43.24 21.94 12.71
C HIS A 24 42.46 22.60 11.55
N ARG A 25 42.15 21.88 10.49
CA ARG A 25 41.44 22.39 9.32
C ARG A 25 39.99 22.80 9.63
N LEU A 26 39.29 22.07 10.50
CA LEU A 26 37.95 22.45 10.95
C LEU A 26 37.96 23.76 11.74
N ARG A 27 38.98 23.99 12.57
CA ARG A 27 39.17 25.24 13.29
C ARG A 27 39.45 26.39 12.35
N GLU A 28 40.37 26.26 11.40
CA GLU A 28 40.64 27.26 10.39
C GLU A 28 39.42 27.61 9.56
N LEU A 29 38.65 26.62 9.13
CA LEU A 29 37.41 26.82 8.41
C LEU A 29 36.38 27.61 9.25
N ARG A 30 36.17 27.19 10.52
CA ARG A 30 35.32 27.90 11.47
C ARG A 30 35.71 29.37 11.58
N ASP A 31 37.01 29.62 11.88
CA ASP A 31 37.51 30.97 12.17
C ASP A 31 37.39 31.88 10.94
N ARG A 32 37.58 31.34 9.73
CA ARG A 32 37.46 32.07 8.47
C ARG A 32 36.01 32.47 8.18
N TYR A 33 35.06 31.58 8.41
CA TYR A 33 33.67 31.76 7.98
C TYR A 33 32.70 32.07 9.13
N ALA A 34 33.11 32.21 10.37
CA ALA A 34 32.26 32.41 11.55
C ALA A 34 31.29 33.57 11.44
N GLY A 35 31.71 34.67 10.83
CA GLY A 35 30.84 35.83 10.60
C GLY A 35 29.68 35.53 9.68
N LEU A 36 29.98 34.95 8.51
CA LEU A 36 28.98 34.56 7.51
C LEU A 36 28.05 33.48 8.01
N ILE A 37 28.57 32.51 8.79
CA ILE A 37 27.75 31.47 9.38
C ILE A 37 26.71 32.04 10.31
N ARG A 38 27.06 32.98 11.19
CA ARG A 38 26.11 33.64 12.10
C ARG A 38 25.09 34.52 11.38
N GLU A 39 25.47 35.10 10.27
CA GLU A 39 24.62 35.98 9.47
C GLU A 39 23.61 35.20 8.63
N ARG A 40 24.05 34.13 7.91
CA ARG A 40 23.28 33.53 6.84
C ARG A 40 22.59 32.21 7.20
N PHE A 41 22.98 31.60 8.33
CA PHE A 41 22.30 30.35 8.75
C PHE A 41 20.89 30.65 9.31
N PRO A 42 19.82 30.06 8.75
CA PRO A 42 18.47 30.24 9.28
C PRO A 42 18.36 29.71 10.71
N ARG A 43 17.58 30.42 11.54
CA ARG A 43 17.31 30.04 12.93
C ARG A 43 16.02 29.23 13.00
N LEU A 44 16.10 27.95 12.63
CA LEU A 44 14.98 27.02 12.55
C LEU A 44 15.24 25.80 13.40
N SER A 45 14.18 25.19 13.93
CA SER A 45 14.23 23.88 14.58
C SER A 45 14.51 22.75 13.57
N ARG A 46 13.91 22.88 12.37
CA ARG A 46 14.11 21.96 11.24
C ARG A 46 14.89 22.61 10.12
N ARG A 47 16.14 22.24 9.98
CA ARG A 47 17.05 22.68 8.92
C ARG A 47 18.13 21.62 8.68
N VAL A 48 18.21 21.11 7.46
CA VAL A 48 19.25 20.15 7.06
C VAL A 48 19.99 20.59 5.78
N SER A 49 19.63 21.73 5.19
CA SER A 49 20.33 22.28 4.03
C SER A 49 21.77 22.70 4.36
N GLY A 50 22.67 22.47 3.44
CA GLY A 50 24.10 22.69 3.63
C GLY A 50 24.71 21.69 4.63
N PHE A 51 25.88 22.03 5.19
CA PHE A 51 26.47 21.33 6.32
C PHE A 51 26.30 22.15 7.59
N ASN A 52 26.18 21.52 8.74
CA ASN A 52 25.96 22.17 10.04
C ASN A 52 27.26 22.84 10.56
N LEU A 53 27.81 23.78 9.79
CA LEU A 53 29.05 24.50 10.18
C LEU A 53 28.84 25.39 11.41
N ASP A 54 27.59 25.77 11.70
CA ASP A 54 27.23 26.50 12.91
C ASP A 54 27.47 25.70 14.19
N ASP A 55 27.46 24.36 14.14
CA ASP A 55 27.82 23.52 15.28
C ASP A 55 29.33 23.50 15.57
N LEU A 56 30.16 24.05 14.68
CA LEU A 56 31.58 24.26 14.93
C LEU A 56 31.87 25.59 15.64
N LEU A 57 30.88 26.49 15.76
CA LEU A 57 31.09 27.79 16.43
C LEU A 57 31.37 27.59 17.92
N PRO A 58 32.19 28.48 18.56
CA PRO A 58 32.51 28.39 19.97
C PRO A 58 31.29 28.34 20.90
N GLU A 59 30.27 29.16 20.60
CA GLU A 59 29.00 29.20 21.34
C GLU A 59 28.17 27.90 21.23
N ARG A 60 28.46 27.06 20.26
CA ARG A 60 27.89 25.72 20.09
C ARG A 60 28.81 24.60 20.59
N GLY A 61 30.00 24.97 21.12
CA GLY A 61 30.97 24.05 21.74
C GLY A 61 31.86 23.26 20.78
N PHE A 62 32.04 23.73 19.55
CA PHE A 62 32.83 23.04 18.53
C PHE A 62 32.43 21.54 18.42
N HIS A 63 31.19 21.29 18.07
CA HIS A 63 30.60 19.96 18.15
C HIS A 63 30.71 19.18 16.83
N VAL A 64 31.84 18.53 16.59
CA VAL A 64 32.14 17.85 15.32
C VAL A 64 31.10 16.79 14.95
N ALA A 65 30.59 16.00 15.92
CA ALA A 65 29.59 14.99 15.63
C ALA A 65 28.28 15.61 15.09
N ARG A 66 27.85 16.77 15.62
CA ARG A 66 26.67 17.47 15.10
C ARG A 66 26.94 18.10 13.73
N ALA A 67 28.15 18.64 13.52
CA ALA A 67 28.52 19.16 12.20
C ALA A 67 28.47 18.08 11.09
N LEU A 68 28.64 16.81 11.46
CA LEU A 68 28.58 15.68 10.54
C LEU A 68 27.15 15.13 10.34
N VAL A 69 26.17 15.51 11.19
CA VAL A 69 24.78 15.10 11.00
C VAL A 69 24.23 15.76 9.73
N GLY A 70 23.48 15.02 8.91
CA GLY A 70 22.91 15.55 7.67
C GLY A 70 23.91 15.66 6.51
N THR A 71 25.07 15.04 6.58
CA THR A 71 26.06 15.04 5.48
C THR A 71 25.70 14.10 4.33
N GLU A 72 24.61 13.33 4.42
CA GLU A 72 24.06 12.50 3.31
C GLU A 72 25.08 11.53 2.70
N GLY A 73 25.98 10.97 3.52
CA GLY A 73 27.03 10.07 3.06
C GLY A 73 28.10 10.72 2.20
N THR A 74 28.18 12.07 2.15
CA THR A 74 29.15 12.78 1.32
C THR A 74 30.50 13.01 2.01
N CYS A 75 30.58 12.84 3.33
CA CYS A 75 31.79 13.12 4.14
C CYS A 75 32.34 11.87 4.84
N VAL A 76 31.48 11.11 5.51
CA VAL A 76 31.88 9.99 6.38
C VAL A 76 30.87 8.86 6.32
N THR A 77 31.30 7.66 6.73
CA THR A 77 30.42 6.54 7.09
C THR A 77 30.36 6.42 8.61
N PHE A 78 29.15 6.53 9.18
CA PHE A 78 28.96 6.37 10.61
C PHE A 78 28.97 4.88 10.98
N LEU A 79 29.85 4.50 11.89
CA LEU A 79 29.92 3.14 12.43
C LEU A 79 29.16 3.02 13.76
N GLU A 80 29.15 4.10 14.55
CA GLU A 80 28.54 4.14 15.87
C GLU A 80 28.03 5.55 16.16
N ALA A 81 26.90 5.66 16.83
CA ALA A 81 26.34 6.93 17.29
C ALA A 81 25.78 6.79 18.70
N SER A 82 26.04 7.79 19.54
CA SER A 82 25.38 7.96 20.83
C SER A 82 24.33 9.06 20.74
N VAL A 83 23.09 8.73 21.11
CA VAL A 83 21.96 9.64 21.11
C VAL A 83 21.40 9.86 22.50
N ARG A 84 20.88 11.07 22.76
CA ARG A 84 20.15 11.35 24.00
C ARG A 84 18.74 10.80 23.87
N LEU A 85 18.33 9.98 24.83
CA LEU A 85 16.96 9.52 24.94
C LEU A 85 16.08 10.60 25.60
N HIS A 86 14.89 10.81 25.08
CA HIS A 86 13.86 11.63 25.69
C HIS A 86 12.75 10.74 26.22
N PRO A 87 12.16 11.04 27.40
CA PRO A 87 11.03 10.31 27.91
C PRO A 87 9.83 10.46 26.94
N ALA A 88 9.24 9.32 26.56
CA ALA A 88 7.98 9.33 25.84
C ALA A 88 6.82 9.39 26.86
N PRO A 89 5.76 10.17 26.62
CA PRO A 89 4.60 10.16 27.48
C PRO A 89 3.94 8.78 27.44
N LYS A 90 3.42 8.33 28.60
CA LYS A 90 2.74 7.01 28.69
C LYS A 90 1.39 7.03 27.99
N VAL A 91 0.72 8.16 28.02
CA VAL A 91 -0.61 8.37 27.40
C VAL A 91 -0.54 9.55 26.45
N ARG A 92 -1.22 9.42 25.33
CA ARG A 92 -1.39 10.47 24.34
C ARG A 92 -2.86 10.66 24.03
N VAL A 93 -3.25 11.91 23.76
CA VAL A 93 -4.54 12.27 23.22
C VAL A 93 -4.35 13.18 22.03
N LEU A 94 -5.28 13.12 21.07
CA LEU A 94 -5.23 13.87 19.83
C LEU A 94 -6.41 14.84 19.77
N VAL A 95 -6.14 16.12 19.52
CA VAL A 95 -7.16 17.10 19.16
C VAL A 95 -7.08 17.31 17.65
N VAL A 96 -8.20 17.20 16.95
CA VAL A 96 -8.30 17.51 15.54
C VAL A 96 -9.13 18.76 15.35
N LEU A 97 -8.54 19.78 14.68
CA LEU A 97 -9.16 21.06 14.38
C LEU A 97 -9.42 21.15 12.88
N GLY A 98 -10.65 21.52 12.48
CA GLY A 98 -11.01 21.74 11.08
C GLY A 98 -11.00 23.21 10.70
N TYR A 99 -10.54 23.52 9.49
CA TYR A 99 -10.43 24.87 8.94
C TYR A 99 -11.00 24.96 7.53
N GLU A 100 -11.38 26.17 7.11
CA GLU A 100 -11.91 26.45 5.78
C GLU A 100 -10.90 26.12 4.68
N ASP A 101 -9.61 26.42 4.91
CA ASP A 101 -8.50 26.15 4.00
C ASP A 101 -7.17 26.01 4.76
N VAL A 102 -6.12 25.62 4.01
CA VAL A 102 -4.78 25.37 4.55
C VAL A 102 -4.09 26.63 5.07
N VAL A 103 -4.42 27.82 4.53
CA VAL A 103 -3.86 29.09 4.99
C VAL A 103 -4.45 29.46 6.35
N ARG A 104 -5.77 29.29 6.53
CA ARG A 104 -6.43 29.46 7.84
C ARG A 104 -5.89 28.49 8.89
N ALA A 105 -5.62 27.25 8.50
CA ALA A 105 -4.96 26.31 9.39
C ALA A 105 -3.55 26.83 9.79
N ALA A 106 -2.77 27.30 8.84
CA ALA A 106 -1.44 27.85 9.10
C ALA A 106 -1.46 29.13 9.97
N GLU A 107 -2.46 30.01 9.80
CA GLU A 107 -2.64 31.23 10.62
C GLU A 107 -2.87 30.92 12.10
N SER A 108 -3.49 29.77 12.42
CA SER A 108 -3.76 29.38 13.80
C SER A 108 -2.57 28.69 14.49
N VAL A 109 -1.53 28.29 13.75
CA VAL A 109 -0.36 27.56 14.30
C VAL A 109 0.29 28.30 15.49
N PRO A 110 0.59 29.62 15.44
CA PRO A 110 1.22 30.32 16.57
C PRO A 110 0.37 30.29 17.85
N GLU A 111 -0.97 30.32 17.73
CA GLU A 111 -1.88 30.24 18.88
C GLU A 111 -1.92 28.81 19.43
N VAL A 112 -2.02 27.80 18.56
CA VAL A 112 -2.03 26.38 18.94
C VAL A 112 -0.74 26.02 19.67
N LEU A 113 0.41 26.53 19.25
CA LEU A 113 1.70 26.30 19.90
C LEU A 113 1.78 26.82 21.34
N GLN A 114 0.96 27.84 21.72
CA GLN A 114 0.89 28.32 23.10
C GLN A 114 0.36 27.25 24.08
N ALA A 115 -0.38 26.25 23.57
CA ALA A 115 -0.83 25.11 24.37
C ALA A 115 0.27 24.05 24.59
N GLN A 116 1.48 24.26 24.07
CA GLN A 116 2.64 23.36 24.20
C GLN A 116 2.35 21.90 23.84
N PRO A 117 1.82 21.63 22.63
CA PRO A 117 1.62 20.27 22.18
C PRO A 117 2.96 19.53 21.99
N ILE A 118 2.93 18.20 22.02
CA ILE A 118 4.09 17.36 21.72
C ILE A 118 4.25 17.08 20.22
N GLY A 119 3.21 17.35 19.43
CA GLY A 119 3.19 17.26 17.98
C GLY A 119 2.08 18.11 17.40
N LEU A 120 2.34 18.75 16.25
CA LEU A 120 1.36 19.53 15.50
C LEU A 120 1.59 19.34 14.01
N GLU A 121 0.69 18.57 13.40
CA GLU A 121 0.71 18.23 11.98
C GLU A 121 -0.44 18.90 11.24
N GLY A 122 -0.20 19.22 9.97
CA GLY A 122 -1.24 19.75 9.09
C GLY A 122 -1.47 18.86 7.87
N MET A 123 -2.70 18.89 7.35
CA MET A 123 -3.06 18.28 6.07
C MET A 123 -4.20 19.02 5.42
N ASP A 124 -4.22 19.04 4.08
CA ASP A 124 -5.28 19.64 3.29
C ASP A 124 -6.32 18.64 2.78
N ARG A 125 -7.40 19.17 2.17
CA ARG A 125 -8.49 18.37 1.63
C ARG A 125 -8.06 17.40 0.52
N PHE A 126 -7.04 17.76 -0.27
CA PHE A 126 -6.63 16.94 -1.41
C PHE A 126 -6.08 15.58 -0.95
N LEU A 127 -5.35 15.56 0.16
CA LEU A 127 -4.90 14.33 0.78
C LEU A 127 -6.10 13.46 1.20
N VAL A 128 -7.07 14.05 1.91
CA VAL A 128 -8.26 13.37 2.41
C VAL A 128 -9.17 12.89 1.28
N GLU A 129 -9.39 13.71 0.26
CA GLU A 129 -10.23 13.37 -0.90
C GLU A 129 -9.62 12.27 -1.77
N ASN A 130 -8.30 12.25 -1.94
CA ASN A 130 -7.60 11.17 -2.63
C ASN A 130 -7.72 9.84 -1.89
N ASP A 131 -7.62 9.85 -0.56
CA ASP A 131 -7.86 8.68 0.26
C ASP A 131 -9.30 8.19 0.17
N TYR A 132 -10.28 9.11 0.19
CA TYR A 132 -11.70 8.79 0.02
C TYR A 132 -11.99 8.15 -1.34
N ALA A 133 -11.43 8.69 -2.43
CA ALA A 133 -11.60 8.15 -3.78
C ALA A 133 -11.03 6.73 -3.91
N ARG A 134 -9.96 6.42 -3.18
CA ARG A 134 -9.33 5.10 -3.16
C ARG A 134 -9.98 4.09 -2.22
N ARG A 135 -11.00 4.49 -1.47
CA ARG A 135 -11.73 3.68 -0.47
C ARG A 135 -10.88 3.15 0.70
N SER A 136 -9.63 3.61 0.85
CA SER A 136 -8.69 3.07 1.84
C SER A 136 -9.04 3.45 3.28
N PHE A 137 -9.65 4.62 3.51
CA PHE A 137 -9.86 5.19 4.85
C PHE A 137 -11.25 5.82 5.05
N ARG A 138 -12.27 5.41 4.31
CA ARG A 138 -13.62 6.02 4.37
C ARG A 138 -14.20 6.14 5.78
N GLU A 139 -14.08 5.09 6.57
CA GLU A 139 -14.56 5.09 7.96
C GLU A 139 -13.77 6.04 8.86
N THR A 140 -12.46 6.19 8.57
CA THR A 140 -11.58 7.09 9.34
C THR A 140 -11.85 8.55 8.98
N LEU A 141 -12.16 8.83 7.73
CA LEU A 141 -12.46 10.21 7.29
C LEU A 141 -13.74 10.75 7.94
N ALA A 142 -14.67 9.89 8.32
CA ALA A 142 -15.85 10.26 9.10
C ALA A 142 -15.52 10.69 10.55
N LEU A 143 -14.30 10.42 11.04
CA LEU A 143 -13.82 10.88 12.33
C LEU A 143 -13.24 12.31 12.30
N LEU A 144 -13.05 12.88 11.12
CA LEU A 144 -12.52 14.24 10.99
C LEU A 144 -13.62 15.29 11.17
N PRO A 145 -13.33 16.42 11.85
CA PRO A 145 -14.29 17.52 11.90
C PRO A 145 -14.53 18.15 10.52
N PRO A 146 -15.66 18.85 10.32
CA PRO A 146 -15.91 19.57 9.06
C PRO A 146 -14.78 20.55 8.74
N GLY A 147 -14.37 20.58 7.46
CA GLY A 147 -13.31 21.48 6.98
C GLY A 147 -12.72 21.04 5.66
N ASN A 148 -11.81 21.87 5.15
CA ASN A 148 -10.99 21.61 3.96
C ASN A 148 -9.49 21.54 4.29
N ALA A 149 -9.13 21.78 5.54
CA ALA A 149 -7.79 21.57 6.09
C ALA A 149 -7.91 21.23 7.57
N TRP A 150 -6.95 20.48 8.09
CA TRP A 150 -6.99 20.02 9.47
C TRP A 150 -5.63 20.17 10.14
N LEU A 151 -5.65 20.56 11.43
CA LEU A 151 -4.52 20.41 12.31
C LEU A 151 -4.76 19.24 13.25
N MET A 152 -3.76 18.40 13.36
CA MET A 152 -3.68 17.26 14.28
C MET A 152 -2.72 17.64 15.40
N VAL A 153 -3.24 17.82 16.59
CA VAL A 153 -2.52 18.36 17.76
C VAL A 153 -2.41 17.30 18.83
N GLU A 154 -1.23 16.79 19.09
CA GLU A 154 -0.99 15.71 20.04
C GLU A 154 -0.53 16.24 21.39
N PHE A 155 -1.13 15.75 22.47
CA PHE A 155 -0.77 16.04 23.87
C PHE A 155 -0.38 14.74 24.58
N GLY A 156 0.62 14.83 25.45
CA GLY A 156 1.11 13.70 26.22
C GLY A 156 0.99 13.93 27.73
N GLY A 157 0.85 12.85 28.49
CA GLY A 157 0.83 12.84 29.95
C GLY A 157 1.29 11.50 30.52
N GLU A 158 1.52 11.47 31.83
CA GLU A 158 1.75 10.22 32.57
C GLU A 158 0.43 9.46 32.78
N THR A 159 -0.70 10.20 32.87
CA THR A 159 -2.05 9.67 32.96
C THR A 159 -2.94 10.24 31.86
N ARG A 160 -4.13 9.63 31.67
CA ARG A 160 -5.13 10.10 30.72
C ARG A 160 -5.67 11.47 31.09
N GLU A 161 -5.96 11.66 32.39
CA GLU A 161 -6.48 12.90 32.94
C GLU A 161 -5.51 14.05 32.70
N GLU A 162 -4.21 13.83 32.88
CA GLU A 162 -3.16 14.81 32.60
C GLU A 162 -3.10 15.19 31.11
N ALA A 163 -3.12 14.20 30.22
CA ALA A 163 -3.10 14.43 28.78
C ALA A 163 -4.34 15.20 28.29
N VAL A 164 -5.54 14.84 28.80
CA VAL A 164 -6.80 15.51 28.50
C VAL A 164 -6.81 16.93 29.05
N GLU A 165 -6.30 17.17 30.27
CA GLU A 165 -6.22 18.51 30.84
C GLU A 165 -5.34 19.45 30.01
N ARG A 166 -4.20 18.95 29.52
CA ARG A 166 -3.33 19.71 28.60
C ARG A 166 -4.03 20.04 27.27
N ALA A 167 -4.86 19.14 26.78
CA ALA A 167 -5.64 19.32 25.55
C ALA A 167 -6.88 20.22 25.73
N ARG A 168 -7.37 20.44 26.97
CA ARG A 168 -8.67 21.05 27.31
C ARG A 168 -8.92 22.36 26.58
N ARG A 169 -7.92 23.25 26.52
CA ARG A 169 -8.07 24.55 25.87
C ARG A 169 -8.43 24.43 24.38
N LEU A 170 -7.75 23.54 23.66
CA LEU A 170 -7.99 23.33 22.22
C LEU A 170 -9.21 22.46 21.98
N ALA A 171 -9.48 21.50 22.85
CA ALA A 171 -10.69 20.67 22.78
C ALA A 171 -11.99 21.48 22.98
N ALA A 172 -11.91 22.65 23.60
CA ALA A 172 -13.04 23.57 23.79
C ALA A 172 -13.31 24.49 22.58
N VAL A 173 -12.45 24.48 21.57
CA VAL A 173 -12.68 25.25 20.33
C VAL A 173 -13.89 24.66 19.59
N PRO A 174 -14.85 25.50 19.14
CA PRO A 174 -16.02 25.02 18.42
C PRO A 174 -15.65 24.18 17.18
N GLY A 175 -16.19 22.97 17.12
CA GLY A 175 -15.90 22.03 16.04
C GLY A 175 -14.62 21.20 16.23
N ALA A 176 -13.87 21.39 17.31
CA ALA A 176 -12.75 20.51 17.64
C ALA A 176 -13.22 19.12 18.04
N ILE A 177 -12.47 18.09 17.71
CA ILE A 177 -12.71 16.71 18.14
C ILE A 177 -11.54 16.24 19.01
N LEU A 178 -11.84 15.82 20.24
CA LEU A 178 -10.89 15.16 21.14
C LEU A 178 -10.96 13.64 20.92
N VAL A 179 -9.86 13.05 20.52
CA VAL A 179 -9.73 11.62 20.25
C VAL A 179 -8.86 10.99 21.34
N GLU A 180 -9.49 10.26 22.25
CA GLU A 180 -8.82 9.63 23.37
C GLU A 180 -8.50 8.15 23.11
N SER A 181 -9.27 7.50 22.22
CA SER A 181 -9.07 6.09 21.84
C SER A 181 -7.77 5.89 21.08
N PRO A 182 -6.80 5.09 21.56
CA PRO A 182 -5.55 4.82 20.83
C PRO A 182 -5.79 4.21 19.44
N GLY A 183 -6.84 3.40 19.30
CA GLY A 183 -7.20 2.80 18.01
C GLY A 183 -7.69 3.84 16.99
N GLU A 184 -8.46 4.84 17.43
CA GLU A 184 -8.91 5.94 16.57
C GLU A 184 -7.78 6.89 16.24
N GLN A 185 -6.94 7.24 17.22
CA GLN A 185 -5.72 8.02 16.97
C GLN A 185 -4.86 7.36 15.89
N THR A 186 -4.58 6.06 16.03
CA THR A 186 -3.80 5.30 15.04
C THR A 186 -4.44 5.37 13.65
N ARG A 187 -5.76 5.26 13.52
CA ARG A 187 -6.45 5.36 12.23
C ARG A 187 -6.31 6.75 11.60
N ILE A 188 -6.46 7.82 12.40
CA ILE A 188 -6.30 9.20 11.89
C ILE A 188 -4.85 9.45 11.46
N TRP A 189 -3.87 9.00 12.25
CA TRP A 189 -2.45 9.09 11.88
C TRP A 189 -2.13 8.34 10.57
N GLN A 190 -2.75 7.18 10.33
CA GLN A 190 -2.57 6.44 9.08
C GLN A 190 -3.00 7.23 7.83
N VAL A 191 -4.02 8.09 7.93
CA VAL A 191 -4.42 8.99 6.84
C VAL A 191 -3.28 9.96 6.53
N ARG A 192 -2.74 10.63 7.57
CA ARG A 192 -1.62 11.57 7.42
C ARG A 192 -0.35 10.90 6.87
N GLU A 193 0.00 9.72 7.38
CA GLU A 193 1.17 8.95 6.95
C GLU A 193 1.05 8.44 5.50
N ALA A 194 -0.17 8.19 5.04
CA ALA A 194 -0.43 7.78 3.66
C ALA A 194 -0.20 8.91 2.64
N GLY A 195 -0.08 10.16 3.08
CA GLY A 195 -0.01 11.34 2.23
C GLY A 195 1.00 11.24 1.09
N VAL A 196 2.21 10.72 1.34
CA VAL A 196 3.26 10.51 0.33
C VAL A 196 2.78 9.66 -0.86
N ALA A 197 1.96 8.65 -0.59
CA ALA A 197 1.50 7.73 -1.61
C ALA A 197 0.18 8.15 -2.24
N THR A 198 -0.74 8.68 -1.45
CA THR A 198 -2.09 9.04 -1.90
C THR A 198 -2.09 10.28 -2.78
N THR A 199 -1.18 11.20 -2.52
CA THR A 199 -1.00 12.42 -3.33
C THR A 199 -0.02 12.25 -4.51
N SER A 200 0.61 11.07 -4.66
CA SER A 200 1.50 10.81 -5.82
C SER A 200 0.75 10.71 -7.15
N ARG A 201 -0.56 10.49 -7.11
CA ARG A 201 -1.47 10.54 -8.26
C ARG A 201 -2.76 11.17 -7.82
N ASP A 202 -2.94 12.40 -8.20
CA ASP A 202 -4.13 13.15 -7.87
C ASP A 202 -5.08 13.19 -9.07
N VAL A 203 -6.19 12.50 -8.95
CA VAL A 203 -7.26 12.50 -9.98
C VAL A 203 -7.86 13.89 -10.18
N ARG A 204 -7.73 14.79 -9.20
CA ARG A 204 -8.30 16.14 -9.19
C ARG A 204 -7.33 17.23 -9.65
N LEU A 205 -6.04 17.05 -9.39
CA LEU A 205 -5.00 17.94 -9.94
C LEU A 205 -4.78 17.71 -11.46
N GLY A 206 -5.40 16.64 -12.02
CA GLY A 206 -5.29 16.30 -13.44
C GLY A 206 -3.99 15.66 -13.85
N GLY A 207 -3.07 15.41 -12.89
CA GLY A 207 -1.73 14.89 -13.13
C GLY A 207 -1.16 14.06 -11.99
N ASP A 208 0.11 13.70 -12.14
CA ASP A 208 0.86 13.00 -11.10
C ASP A 208 1.47 14.03 -10.13
N GLY A 209 1.29 13.83 -8.82
CA GLY A 209 1.87 14.70 -7.79
C GLY A 209 3.33 14.32 -7.52
N TRP A 210 4.26 15.24 -7.79
CA TRP A 210 5.70 15.02 -7.65
C TRP A 210 6.28 15.70 -6.43
N PRO A 211 7.33 15.13 -5.80
CA PRO A 211 8.00 15.72 -4.65
C PRO A 211 9.10 16.70 -5.06
N GLY A 212 8.80 17.66 -5.91
CA GLY A 212 9.82 18.65 -6.33
C GLY A 212 10.14 19.65 -5.23
N TRP A 213 9.15 20.37 -4.78
CA TRP A 213 9.24 21.35 -3.70
C TRP A 213 8.51 20.81 -2.46
N GLU A 214 9.00 19.72 -1.92
CA GLU A 214 8.55 19.19 -0.63
C GLU A 214 9.60 19.46 0.43
N ASP A 215 9.24 19.82 1.67
CA ASP A 215 10.16 19.95 2.79
C ASP A 215 10.80 21.34 2.97
N SER A 216 10.19 22.39 2.43
CA SER A 216 10.59 23.75 2.79
C SER A 216 10.16 24.09 4.22
N ALA A 217 11.01 24.81 4.95
CA ALA A 217 10.73 25.20 6.33
C ALA A 217 10.96 26.70 6.55
N VAL A 218 10.04 27.34 7.27
CA VAL A 218 10.14 28.75 7.70
C VAL A 218 9.80 28.84 9.20
N PRO A 219 10.16 29.95 9.90
CA PRO A 219 9.70 30.16 11.26
C PRO A 219 8.17 30.03 11.36
N PRO A 220 7.62 29.34 12.38
CA PRO A 220 6.17 29.09 12.48
C PRO A 220 5.31 30.38 12.42
N GLU A 221 5.80 31.48 12.94
CA GLU A 221 5.15 32.78 12.89
C GLU A 221 5.10 33.39 11.48
N ARG A 222 5.94 32.93 10.56
CA ARG A 222 5.98 33.34 9.16
C ARG A 222 5.35 32.32 8.21
N PHE A 223 4.84 31.21 8.75
CA PHE A 223 4.37 30.08 7.95
C PHE A 223 3.14 30.42 7.10
N ALA A 224 2.14 31.07 7.66
CA ALA A 224 0.93 31.43 6.92
C ALA A 224 1.18 32.44 5.78
N PRO A 225 1.91 33.56 5.98
CA PRO A 225 2.25 34.45 4.87
C PRO A 225 3.12 33.76 3.81
N TYR A 226 4.09 32.92 4.21
CA TYR A 226 4.88 32.13 3.27
C TYR A 226 3.98 31.21 2.41
N LEU A 227 3.06 30.47 3.05
CA LEU A 227 2.16 29.57 2.35
C LEU A 227 1.24 30.31 1.36
N ARG A 228 0.77 31.51 1.72
CA ARG A 228 -0.03 32.35 0.83
C ARG A 228 0.75 32.76 -0.42
N ASP A 229 2.00 33.19 -0.25
CA ASP A 229 2.85 33.61 -1.37
C ASP A 229 3.30 32.40 -2.21
N LEU A 230 3.50 31.22 -1.59
CA LEU A 230 3.78 29.99 -2.31
C LEU A 230 2.57 29.55 -3.17
N LEU A 231 1.35 29.68 -2.66
CA LEU A 231 0.14 29.43 -3.44
C LEU A 231 0.01 30.38 -4.64
N ALA A 232 0.35 31.66 -4.46
CA ALA A 232 0.39 32.62 -5.55
C ALA A 232 1.48 32.29 -6.59
N LEU A 233 2.64 31.78 -6.13
CA LEU A 233 3.72 31.32 -7.00
C LEU A 233 3.29 30.13 -7.83
N LEU A 234 2.69 29.10 -7.19
CA LEU A 234 2.13 27.92 -7.88
C LEU A 234 1.12 28.32 -8.96
N ALA A 235 0.19 29.23 -8.61
CA ALA A 235 -0.82 29.70 -9.55
C ALA A 235 -0.20 30.43 -10.77
N ARG A 236 0.88 31.21 -10.59
CA ARG A 236 1.59 31.86 -11.71
C ARG A 236 2.19 30.87 -12.70
N HIS A 237 2.66 29.74 -12.20
CA HIS A 237 3.22 28.66 -13.03
C HIS A 237 2.17 27.64 -13.51
N GLY A 238 0.88 27.84 -13.14
CA GLY A 238 -0.20 26.94 -13.52
C GLY A 238 -0.19 25.60 -12.79
N TYR A 239 0.46 25.51 -11.62
CA TYR A 239 0.56 24.30 -10.84
C TYR A 239 -0.50 24.21 -9.75
N GLY A 240 -1.03 22.98 -9.55
CA GLY A 240 -1.76 22.58 -8.39
C GLY A 240 -0.87 21.86 -7.38
N ALA A 241 -1.26 21.85 -6.09
CA ALA A 241 -0.51 21.19 -5.06
C ALA A 241 -1.43 20.61 -3.96
N ALA A 242 -1.01 19.48 -3.37
CA ALA A 242 -1.53 18.95 -2.12
C ALA A 242 -0.51 19.21 -1.00
N PHE A 243 -1.00 19.65 0.17
CA PHE A 243 -0.14 20.07 1.28
C PHE A 243 -0.37 19.22 2.53
N TYR A 244 0.71 18.90 3.19
CA TYR A 244 0.74 18.31 4.52
C TYR A 244 2.09 18.62 5.16
N GLY A 245 2.27 18.38 6.44
CA GLY A 245 3.60 18.58 7.03
C GLY A 245 3.58 18.88 8.51
N HIS A 246 4.76 19.19 9.03
CA HIS A 246 5.02 19.53 10.42
C HIS A 246 4.72 21.01 10.65
N PHE A 247 3.43 21.38 10.62
CA PHE A 247 3.01 22.79 10.68
C PHE A 247 3.49 23.50 11.95
N GLY A 248 3.57 22.76 13.07
CA GLY A 248 4.09 23.30 14.32
C GLY A 248 5.55 23.77 14.25
N GLU A 249 6.31 23.29 13.28
CA GLU A 249 7.69 23.67 13.05
C GLU A 249 7.86 24.47 11.74
N GLY A 250 6.74 24.88 11.12
CA GLY A 250 6.74 25.63 9.86
C GLY A 250 7.30 24.84 8.68
N CYS A 251 7.34 23.49 8.76
CA CYS A 251 7.85 22.61 7.72
C CYS A 251 6.70 22.08 6.87
N LEU A 252 6.78 22.31 5.55
CA LEU A 252 5.74 22.03 4.59
C LEU A 252 6.17 20.95 3.61
N HIS A 253 5.33 19.92 3.49
CA HIS A 253 5.43 18.94 2.39
C HIS A 253 4.41 19.27 1.31
N ALA A 254 4.85 19.30 0.07
CA ALA A 254 4.00 19.58 -1.08
C ALA A 254 4.15 18.47 -2.13
N ARG A 255 3.02 18.10 -2.74
CA ARG A 255 3.00 17.31 -3.97
C ARG A 255 2.43 18.17 -5.07
N ILE A 256 3.21 18.41 -6.09
CA ILE A 256 2.94 19.38 -7.14
C ILE A 256 2.84 18.66 -8.48
N ASP A 257 1.90 19.03 -9.33
CA ASP A 257 1.63 18.43 -10.63
C ASP A 257 2.60 18.91 -11.73
N PHE A 258 3.89 18.86 -11.47
CA PHE A 258 4.91 19.21 -12.45
C PHE A 258 4.75 18.41 -13.75
N ASP A 259 4.83 19.10 -14.89
CA ASP A 259 4.92 18.42 -16.19
C ASP A 259 6.38 18.03 -16.49
N PHE A 260 6.69 16.79 -16.23
CA PHE A 260 7.98 16.20 -16.64
C PHE A 260 7.90 15.47 -17.98
N SER A 261 6.77 15.51 -18.68
CA SER A 261 6.58 14.83 -19.97
C SER A 261 7.09 15.63 -21.17
N SER A 262 7.40 16.90 -20.97
CA SER A 262 7.85 17.81 -22.01
C SER A 262 9.11 18.61 -21.61
N ALA A 263 9.91 19.00 -22.60
CA ALA A 263 11.05 19.88 -22.35
C ALA A 263 10.63 21.26 -21.84
N GLU A 264 9.44 21.74 -22.20
CA GLU A 264 8.89 22.99 -21.69
C GLU A 264 8.50 22.87 -20.20
N GLY A 265 7.83 21.80 -19.83
CA GLY A 265 7.48 21.52 -18.45
C GLY A 265 8.71 21.41 -17.55
N ILE A 266 9.79 20.79 -18.02
CA ILE A 266 11.07 20.71 -17.28
C ILE A 266 11.68 22.13 -17.10
N ARG A 267 11.63 23.00 -18.11
CA ARG A 267 12.09 24.39 -17.96
C ARG A 267 11.25 25.17 -16.96
N THR A 268 9.93 25.01 -17.01
CA THR A 268 9.00 25.65 -16.06
C THR A 268 9.27 25.16 -14.64
N TYR A 269 9.49 23.83 -14.45
CA TYR A 269 9.90 23.25 -13.18
C TYR A 269 11.18 23.91 -12.63
N ARG A 270 12.24 24.04 -13.44
CA ARG A 270 13.50 24.69 -13.03
C ARG A 270 13.26 26.14 -12.55
N THR A 271 12.55 26.93 -13.36
CA THR A 271 12.22 28.33 -13.01
C THR A 271 11.43 28.41 -11.72
N PHE A 272 10.43 27.54 -11.55
CA PHE A 272 9.66 27.46 -10.31
C PHE A 272 10.54 27.13 -9.09
N MET A 273 11.46 26.16 -9.20
CA MET A 273 12.36 25.76 -8.12
C MET A 273 13.29 26.91 -7.69
N GLU A 274 13.76 27.69 -8.65
CA GLU A 274 14.60 28.85 -8.39
C GLU A 274 13.80 29.95 -7.68
N GLU A 275 12.61 30.33 -8.17
CA GLU A 275 11.75 31.33 -7.55
C GLU A 275 11.24 30.88 -6.15
N ALA A 276 10.91 29.62 -5.97
CA ALA A 276 10.50 29.07 -4.69
C ALA A 276 11.65 29.09 -3.67
N THR A 277 12.89 28.89 -4.14
CA THR A 277 14.08 29.06 -3.29
C THR A 277 14.22 30.48 -2.81
N ASP A 278 14.14 31.48 -3.72
CA ASP A 278 14.22 32.89 -3.37
C ASP A 278 13.11 33.28 -2.39
N LEU A 279 11.89 32.72 -2.59
CA LEU A 279 10.77 32.97 -1.72
C LEU A 279 11.02 32.45 -0.29
N VAL A 280 11.41 31.15 -0.12
CA VAL A 280 11.63 30.59 1.21
C VAL A 280 12.77 31.29 1.96
N VAL A 281 13.81 31.70 1.24
CA VAL A 281 14.94 32.47 1.79
C VAL A 281 14.49 33.88 2.26
N ALA A 282 13.63 34.54 1.50
CA ALA A 282 13.06 35.83 1.90
C ALA A 282 12.25 35.78 3.20
N TYR A 283 11.66 34.60 3.49
CA TYR A 283 10.98 34.32 4.75
C TYR A 283 11.93 33.88 5.88
N GLY A 284 13.25 33.86 5.66
CA GLY A 284 14.25 33.40 6.62
C GLY A 284 14.25 31.87 6.81
N GLY A 285 13.80 31.17 5.78
CA GLY A 285 13.60 29.73 5.79
C GLY A 285 14.76 28.91 5.23
N SER A 286 14.51 27.60 5.11
CA SER A 286 15.40 26.60 4.55
C SER A 286 14.71 25.86 3.40
N ILE A 287 15.46 25.57 2.34
CA ILE A 287 14.95 24.77 1.20
C ILE A 287 14.74 23.31 1.55
N SER A 288 15.31 22.83 2.66
CA SER A 288 15.06 21.51 3.24
C SER A 288 15.02 21.59 4.75
N GLY A 289 13.93 21.13 5.35
CA GLY A 289 13.75 21.01 6.79
C GLY A 289 14.36 19.74 7.35
N GLU A 290 14.12 18.58 6.69
CA GLU A 290 14.52 17.26 7.19
C GLU A 290 14.99 16.27 6.13
N HIS A 291 14.55 16.38 4.86
CA HIS A 291 14.82 15.37 3.82
C HIS A 291 16.23 15.43 3.25
N GLY A 292 16.89 16.59 3.30
CA GLY A 292 18.21 16.82 2.76
C GLY A 292 18.20 17.51 1.38
N ASP A 293 19.38 17.93 0.92
CA ASP A 293 19.53 18.63 -0.36
C ASP A 293 19.68 17.66 -1.52
N GLY A 294 20.45 16.61 -1.33
CA GLY A 294 20.74 15.61 -2.35
C GLY A 294 21.24 16.22 -3.66
N GLN A 295 20.75 15.71 -4.77
CA GLN A 295 20.92 16.28 -6.10
C GLN A 295 19.91 17.37 -6.37
N GLN A 296 18.67 17.19 -5.91
CA GLN A 296 17.55 18.04 -6.29
C GLN A 296 17.64 19.48 -5.77
N ARG A 297 18.27 19.70 -4.62
CA ARG A 297 18.41 21.02 -3.98
C ARG A 297 19.84 21.51 -3.88
N GLY A 298 20.83 20.65 -4.09
CA GLY A 298 22.25 21.00 -3.95
C GLY A 298 22.67 22.14 -4.86
N GLU A 299 22.16 22.22 -6.09
CA GLU A 299 22.40 23.32 -7.04
C GLU A 299 21.82 24.66 -6.55
N LEU A 300 20.81 24.64 -5.67
CA LEU A 300 20.15 25.83 -5.15
C LEU A 300 20.80 26.40 -3.88
N LEU A 301 21.78 25.71 -3.28
CA LEU A 301 22.48 26.16 -2.07
C LEU A 301 23.12 27.56 -2.19
N PRO A 302 23.69 27.96 -3.36
CA PRO A 302 24.21 29.33 -3.51
C PRO A 302 23.14 30.42 -3.35
N ARG A 303 21.88 30.15 -3.72
CA ARG A 303 20.77 31.10 -3.52
C ARG A 303 20.44 31.27 -2.02
N MET A 304 20.57 30.20 -1.24
CA MET A 304 20.26 30.20 0.20
C MET A 304 21.44 30.75 1.04
N PHE A 305 22.66 30.32 0.76
CA PHE A 305 23.82 30.58 1.62
C PHE A 305 24.84 31.56 1.00
N GLY A 306 24.76 31.82 -0.31
CA GLY A 306 25.77 32.55 -1.08
C GLY A 306 26.99 31.66 -1.43
N GLU A 307 27.72 32.08 -2.48
CA GLU A 307 28.87 31.29 -3.00
C GLU A 307 29.98 31.11 -1.99
N GLU A 308 30.19 32.08 -1.09
CA GLU A 308 31.24 32.01 -0.07
C GLU A 308 31.01 30.87 0.93
N LEU A 309 29.78 30.71 1.43
CA LEU A 309 29.46 29.58 2.33
C LEU A 309 29.39 28.26 1.59
N VAL A 310 28.99 28.21 0.31
CA VAL A 310 29.08 27.02 -0.50
C VAL A 310 30.55 26.60 -0.69
N THR A 311 31.47 27.56 -0.81
CA THR A 311 32.91 27.29 -0.79
C THR A 311 33.34 26.70 0.55
N ALA A 312 32.84 27.22 1.68
CA ALA A 312 33.09 26.61 2.99
C ALA A 312 32.54 25.17 3.08
N PHE A 313 31.41 24.87 2.44
CA PHE A 313 30.89 23.49 2.35
C PHE A 313 31.81 22.59 1.52
N ARG A 314 32.36 23.07 0.41
CA ARG A 314 33.37 22.34 -0.38
C ARG A 314 34.63 22.06 0.44
N GLU A 315 35.13 23.04 1.18
CA GLU A 315 36.27 22.88 2.07
C GLU A 315 35.98 21.87 3.21
N PHE A 316 34.78 21.95 3.81
CA PHE A 316 34.35 21.00 4.84
C PHE A 316 34.35 19.56 4.30
N LYS A 317 33.71 19.33 3.15
CA LYS A 317 33.73 18.01 2.49
C LYS A 317 35.16 17.54 2.22
N ALA A 318 36.03 18.40 1.69
CA ALA A 318 37.42 18.05 1.35
C ALA A 318 38.30 17.75 2.58
N ILE A 319 37.90 18.16 3.79
CA ILE A 319 38.58 17.75 5.04
C ILE A 319 38.38 16.25 5.27
N TRP A 320 37.21 15.71 5.00
CA TRP A 320 36.83 14.33 5.25
C TRP A 320 37.13 13.43 4.06
N ASP A 321 36.78 13.86 2.87
CA ASP A 321 36.86 13.15 1.59
C ASP A 321 37.62 13.95 0.52
N PRO A 322 38.97 14.06 0.66
CA PRO A 322 39.79 14.85 -0.25
C PRO A 322 39.78 14.31 -1.69
N GLY A 323 39.42 13.05 -1.88
CA GLY A 323 39.35 12.41 -3.20
C GLY A 323 37.96 12.47 -3.85
N ASN A 324 36.99 13.11 -3.20
CA ASN A 324 35.58 13.20 -3.65
C ASN A 324 35.00 11.84 -4.08
N ARG A 325 35.24 10.78 -3.25
CA ARG A 325 34.76 9.43 -3.53
C ARG A 325 33.45 9.09 -2.84
N MET A 326 33.08 9.87 -1.83
CA MET A 326 31.86 9.65 -1.05
C MET A 326 30.71 10.43 -1.65
N ASN A 327 29.74 9.70 -2.21
CA ASN A 327 28.50 10.20 -2.77
C ASN A 327 28.67 11.51 -3.62
N PRO A 328 29.52 11.50 -4.65
CA PRO A 328 29.77 12.70 -5.47
C PRO A 328 28.50 13.13 -6.21
N GLY A 329 28.40 14.44 -6.55
CA GLY A 329 27.26 15.02 -7.26
C GLY A 329 26.02 15.19 -6.40
N LYS A 330 26.16 15.12 -5.07
CA LYS A 330 25.10 15.35 -4.09
C LYS A 330 25.52 16.46 -3.13
N LYS A 331 24.58 17.32 -2.74
CA LYS A 331 24.74 18.40 -1.77
C LYS A 331 25.72 19.47 -2.23
N VAL A 332 26.99 19.17 -2.34
CA VAL A 332 28.05 20.08 -2.84
C VAL A 332 28.48 19.60 -4.23
N ASP A 333 28.65 20.55 -5.14
CA ASP A 333 28.91 20.27 -6.56
C ASP A 333 27.88 19.27 -7.12
N ALA A 334 26.62 19.50 -6.77
CA ALA A 334 25.51 18.64 -7.14
C ALA A 334 25.29 18.64 -8.67
N TYR A 335 24.84 17.50 -9.17
CA TYR A 335 24.34 17.44 -10.54
C TYR A 335 23.17 18.42 -10.73
N PRO A 336 22.91 18.92 -11.96
CA PRO A 336 21.79 19.82 -12.21
C PRO A 336 20.46 19.24 -11.68
N LEU A 337 19.62 20.10 -11.13
CA LEU A 337 18.36 19.67 -10.49
C LEU A 337 17.35 19.03 -11.46
N ASP A 338 17.52 19.29 -12.75
CA ASP A 338 16.73 18.74 -13.86
C ASP A 338 17.43 17.59 -14.62
N ALA A 339 18.62 17.18 -14.16
CA ALA A 339 19.31 16.02 -14.71
C ALA A 339 18.73 14.72 -14.10
N ASP A 340 18.64 13.68 -14.91
CA ASP A 340 18.23 12.35 -14.52
C ASP A 340 16.88 12.33 -13.75
N LEU A 341 15.98 13.22 -14.13
CA LEU A 341 14.62 13.22 -13.62
C LEU A 341 13.97 11.86 -13.89
N ARG A 342 13.39 11.27 -12.85
CA ARG A 342 12.82 9.93 -12.88
C ARG A 342 11.50 9.78 -13.68
N PRO A 343 10.79 10.82 -14.10
CA PRO A 343 9.59 10.56 -14.89
C PRO A 343 9.94 9.93 -16.21
N PRO A 344 9.09 9.03 -16.64
CA PRO A 344 9.35 8.22 -17.82
C PRO A 344 9.08 8.98 -19.12
N LEU A 345 9.80 10.05 -19.40
CA LEU A 345 9.83 10.65 -20.74
C LEU A 345 10.12 9.62 -21.82
N ARG A 346 10.57 8.42 -21.45
CA ARG A 346 11.06 7.40 -22.38
C ARG A 346 10.53 6.00 -22.11
N LEU A 347 9.64 5.78 -21.12
CA LEU A 347 9.09 4.44 -20.93
C LEU A 347 8.22 4.07 -22.14
N ALA A 348 8.52 2.94 -22.74
CA ALA A 348 7.66 2.36 -23.76
C ALA A 348 6.30 2.03 -23.14
N ASP A 349 5.22 2.34 -23.84
CA ASP A 349 3.88 1.92 -23.47
C ASP A 349 3.43 0.82 -24.43
N PRO A 350 3.74 -0.45 -24.13
CA PRO A 350 3.47 -1.55 -25.03
C PRO A 350 1.97 -1.84 -25.12
N PRO A 351 1.49 -2.44 -26.21
CA PRO A 351 0.11 -2.90 -26.31
C PRO A 351 -0.16 -3.96 -25.23
N VAL A 352 -1.31 -3.83 -24.55
CA VAL A 352 -1.70 -4.65 -23.40
C VAL A 352 -3.13 -5.17 -23.53
N ALA A 353 -3.45 -6.24 -22.79
CA ALA A 353 -4.78 -6.85 -22.80
C ALA A 353 -5.73 -6.12 -21.83
N PHE A 354 -5.29 -5.76 -20.64
CA PHE A 354 -6.08 -4.95 -19.70
C PHE A 354 -6.10 -3.49 -20.13
N GLN A 355 -7.17 -2.78 -19.74
CA GLN A 355 -7.37 -1.40 -20.20
C GLN A 355 -6.74 -0.34 -19.28
N TYR A 356 -6.30 -0.70 -18.08
CA TYR A 356 -5.67 0.22 -17.12
C TYR A 356 -6.39 1.57 -17.00
N SER A 357 -7.72 1.54 -16.92
CA SER A 357 -8.57 2.75 -16.95
C SER A 357 -8.19 3.79 -15.88
N GLY A 358 -7.76 3.33 -14.69
CA GLY A 358 -7.25 4.19 -13.61
C GLY A 358 -5.87 4.81 -13.88
N ASP A 359 -5.24 4.48 -15.01
CA ASP A 359 -3.93 4.97 -15.46
C ASP A 359 -3.99 5.52 -16.90
N SER A 360 -5.15 6.01 -17.31
CA SER A 360 -5.39 6.57 -18.65
C SER A 360 -5.06 5.60 -19.80
N GLY A 361 -5.26 4.30 -19.57
CA GLY A 361 -4.98 3.27 -20.57
C GLY A 361 -3.51 2.83 -20.65
N SER A 362 -2.63 3.37 -19.80
CA SER A 362 -1.18 3.19 -19.89
C SER A 362 -0.65 2.16 -18.88
N PHE A 363 0.04 1.13 -19.37
CA PHE A 363 0.73 0.17 -18.52
C PHE A 363 1.96 0.78 -17.84
N SER A 364 2.69 1.64 -18.53
CA SER A 364 3.84 2.33 -17.94
C SER A 364 3.42 3.23 -16.77
N ARG A 365 2.31 3.94 -16.90
CA ARG A 365 1.72 4.70 -15.79
C ARG A 365 1.29 3.80 -14.64
N ALA A 366 0.70 2.65 -14.91
CA ALA A 366 0.33 1.68 -13.88
C ALA A 366 1.55 1.19 -13.10
N VAL A 367 2.63 0.83 -13.78
CA VAL A 367 3.88 0.38 -13.15
C VAL A 367 4.52 1.47 -12.28
N THR A 368 4.51 2.73 -12.74
CA THR A 368 5.09 3.87 -12.01
C THR A 368 4.27 4.34 -10.80
N ARG A 369 3.11 3.72 -10.50
CA ARG A 369 2.39 3.95 -9.23
C ARG A 369 3.25 3.70 -7.99
N CYS A 370 4.24 2.80 -8.09
CA CYS A 370 5.10 2.48 -6.96
C CYS A 370 6.08 3.62 -6.65
N VAL A 371 5.79 4.41 -5.63
CA VAL A 371 6.65 5.50 -5.13
C VAL A 371 7.56 5.08 -3.97
N GLY A 372 7.71 3.77 -3.73
CA GLY A 372 8.70 3.25 -2.79
C GLY A 372 8.32 3.26 -1.31
N VAL A 373 7.08 3.55 -0.92
CA VAL A 373 6.60 3.62 0.49
C VAL A 373 6.95 2.38 1.32
N GLY A 374 7.04 1.21 0.67
CA GLY A 374 7.55 0.00 1.33
C GLY A 374 6.54 -0.72 2.23
N ARG A 375 5.26 -0.36 2.24
CA ARG A 375 4.22 -1.07 3.02
C ARG A 375 4.13 -2.56 2.68
N CYS A 376 4.53 -2.96 1.47
CA CYS A 376 4.66 -4.36 1.05
C CYS A 376 5.77 -5.15 1.77
N ARG A 377 6.59 -4.49 2.57
CA ARG A 377 7.67 -5.10 3.34
C ARG A 377 7.34 -5.25 4.83
N ARG A 378 6.11 -4.91 5.23
CA ARG A 378 5.68 -5.07 6.63
C ARG A 378 5.70 -6.54 7.06
N GLU A 379 5.97 -6.76 8.35
CA GLU A 379 6.09 -8.11 8.91
C GLU A 379 4.77 -8.68 9.42
N ALA A 380 3.85 -7.82 9.83
CA ALA A 380 2.57 -8.21 10.41
C ALA A 380 1.42 -7.38 9.84
N GLY A 381 0.20 -7.84 10.04
CA GLY A 381 -1.06 -7.21 9.60
C GLY A 381 -1.34 -7.37 8.11
N GLY A 382 -2.61 -7.55 7.74
CA GLY A 382 -3.14 -7.67 6.38
C GLY A 382 -2.57 -8.81 5.53
N VAL A 383 -2.91 -8.81 4.25
CA VAL A 383 -2.60 -9.91 3.31
C VAL A 383 -1.52 -9.60 2.28
N MET A 384 -1.00 -8.36 2.25
CA MET A 384 -0.05 -7.92 1.22
C MET A 384 1.29 -8.65 1.31
N CYS A 385 1.77 -9.15 0.15
CA CYS A 385 3.08 -9.77 -0.07
C CYS A 385 3.46 -10.89 0.93
N PRO A 386 2.67 -11.96 1.04
CA PRO A 386 3.04 -13.09 1.91
C PRO A 386 4.38 -13.71 1.52
N SER A 387 4.74 -13.72 0.23
CA SER A 387 6.04 -14.18 -0.26
C SER A 387 7.22 -13.41 0.34
N TYR A 388 7.16 -12.08 0.38
CA TYR A 388 8.20 -11.27 1.02
C TYR A 388 8.32 -11.57 2.51
N ARG A 389 7.20 -11.74 3.20
CA ARG A 389 7.19 -12.01 4.65
C ARG A 389 7.95 -13.29 5.02
N VAL A 390 7.99 -14.27 4.11
CA VAL A 390 8.71 -15.54 4.30
C VAL A 390 10.14 -15.44 3.81
N THR A 391 10.37 -14.93 2.61
CA THR A 391 11.69 -14.95 1.97
C THR A 391 12.61 -13.81 2.37
N ARG A 392 12.06 -12.68 2.81
CA ARG A 392 12.78 -11.42 3.08
C ARG A 392 13.57 -10.88 1.88
N ASP A 393 13.36 -11.44 0.71
CA ASP A 393 13.97 -10.99 -0.54
C ASP A 393 13.11 -9.89 -1.18
N GLU A 394 13.72 -8.74 -1.49
CA GLU A 394 13.06 -7.60 -2.10
C GLU A 394 12.36 -7.94 -3.41
N ARG A 395 12.90 -8.89 -4.20
CA ARG A 395 12.29 -9.36 -5.44
C ARG A 395 10.86 -9.90 -5.26
N HIS A 396 10.54 -10.39 -4.06
CA HIS A 396 9.24 -10.96 -3.74
C HIS A 396 8.27 -9.95 -3.11
N SER A 397 8.67 -8.67 -3.03
CA SER A 397 7.79 -7.57 -2.63
C SER A 397 7.10 -6.94 -3.84
N THR A 398 5.96 -6.26 -3.61
CA THR A 398 5.31 -5.45 -4.67
C THR A 398 6.26 -4.37 -5.19
N ARG A 399 7.04 -3.75 -4.30
CA ARG A 399 8.00 -2.71 -4.66
C ARG A 399 9.11 -3.24 -5.55
N GLY A 400 9.73 -4.36 -5.19
CA GLY A 400 10.78 -4.98 -6.01
C GLY A 400 10.28 -5.41 -7.38
N ARG A 401 9.08 -6.03 -7.45
CA ARG A 401 8.44 -6.39 -8.72
C ARG A 401 8.12 -5.17 -9.59
N ALA A 402 7.59 -4.09 -8.98
CA ALA A 402 7.32 -2.85 -9.71
C ALA A 402 8.61 -2.22 -10.26
N ARG A 403 9.73 -2.29 -9.50
CA ARG A 403 11.03 -1.83 -9.98
C ARG A 403 11.52 -2.65 -11.18
N LEU A 404 11.39 -3.97 -11.14
CA LEU A 404 11.75 -4.82 -12.28
C LEU A 404 10.91 -4.53 -13.53
N PHE A 405 9.62 -4.25 -13.37
CA PHE A 405 8.78 -3.80 -14.49
C PHE A 405 9.23 -2.46 -15.04
N PHE A 406 9.62 -1.53 -14.18
CA PHE A 406 10.18 -0.25 -14.61
C PHE A 406 11.43 -0.47 -15.45
N GLU A 407 12.40 -1.25 -14.96
CA GLU A 407 13.63 -1.58 -15.67
C GLU A 407 13.36 -2.31 -17.01
N MET A 408 12.31 -3.15 -17.04
CA MET A 408 11.87 -3.82 -18.25
C MET A 408 11.32 -2.84 -19.30
N LEU A 409 10.56 -1.84 -18.88
CA LEU A 409 9.98 -0.83 -19.77
C LEU A 409 11.03 0.18 -20.25
N GLU A 410 11.99 0.49 -19.41
CA GLU A 410 13.13 1.36 -19.75
C GLU A 410 14.10 0.67 -20.73
N GLY A 411 14.31 -0.64 -20.55
CA GLY A 411 15.12 -1.46 -21.47
C GLY A 411 16.63 -1.29 -21.35
N GLU A 412 17.12 -0.60 -20.32
CA GLU A 412 18.56 -0.41 -20.07
C GLU A 412 19.16 -1.57 -19.28
N VAL A 413 18.57 -1.91 -18.15
CA VAL A 413 19.00 -3.00 -17.25
C VAL A 413 18.35 -4.32 -17.66
N VAL A 414 17.03 -4.36 -17.79
CA VAL A 414 16.26 -5.52 -18.26
C VAL A 414 15.95 -5.34 -19.75
N ARG A 415 16.74 -5.96 -20.61
CA ARG A 415 16.70 -5.71 -22.06
C ARG A 415 15.74 -6.59 -22.84
N ASP A 416 15.36 -7.73 -22.30
CA ASP A 416 14.55 -8.74 -22.99
C ASP A 416 13.04 -8.45 -22.98
N GLY A 417 12.61 -7.33 -22.39
CA GLY A 417 11.22 -6.89 -22.31
C GLY A 417 10.32 -8.00 -21.77
N TRP A 418 9.21 -8.30 -22.46
CA TRP A 418 8.27 -9.36 -22.08
C TRP A 418 8.88 -10.78 -22.05
N ARG A 419 10.08 -10.98 -22.57
CA ARG A 419 10.77 -12.29 -22.56
C ARG A 419 11.72 -12.47 -21.37
N SER A 420 11.86 -11.46 -20.51
CA SER A 420 12.77 -11.48 -19.35
C SER A 420 12.43 -12.63 -18.39
N ASP A 421 13.43 -13.44 -18.09
CA ASP A 421 13.32 -14.48 -17.07
C ASP A 421 13.46 -13.90 -15.66
N GLU A 422 14.19 -12.80 -15.46
CA GLU A 422 14.33 -12.12 -14.16
C GLU A 422 12.98 -11.60 -13.67
N VAL A 423 12.18 -10.98 -14.55
CA VAL A 423 10.83 -10.53 -14.24
C VAL A 423 9.93 -11.72 -13.96
N ARG A 424 9.99 -12.78 -14.78
CA ARG A 424 9.22 -14.01 -14.58
C ARG A 424 9.51 -14.65 -13.22
N GLU A 425 10.77 -14.78 -12.84
CA GLU A 425 11.20 -15.36 -11.56
C GLU A 425 10.73 -14.53 -10.36
N ALA A 426 10.82 -13.21 -10.42
CA ALA A 426 10.31 -12.34 -9.37
C ALA A 426 8.79 -12.44 -9.20
N LEU A 427 8.07 -12.73 -10.30
CA LEU A 427 6.62 -12.92 -10.30
C LEU A 427 6.19 -14.33 -9.88
N ASP A 428 7.07 -15.32 -9.91
CA ASP A 428 6.75 -16.73 -9.65
C ASP A 428 6.11 -16.92 -8.27
N LEU A 429 6.66 -16.31 -7.22
CA LEU A 429 6.08 -16.32 -5.88
C LEU A 429 4.98 -15.26 -5.65
N CYS A 430 4.51 -14.58 -6.68
CA CYS A 430 3.36 -13.68 -6.55
C CYS A 430 2.06 -14.48 -6.65
N LEU A 431 1.33 -14.56 -5.54
CA LEU A 431 0.05 -15.29 -5.43
C LEU A 431 -1.10 -14.65 -6.25
N ALA A 432 -0.90 -13.51 -6.88
CA ALA A 432 -1.95 -12.72 -7.54
C ALA A 432 -3.17 -12.41 -6.65
N CYS A 433 -2.97 -12.33 -5.34
CA CYS A 433 -4.00 -12.18 -4.30
C CYS A 433 -4.68 -10.80 -4.25
N LYS A 434 -4.24 -9.83 -5.04
CA LYS A 434 -4.71 -8.43 -5.05
C LYS A 434 -4.55 -7.66 -3.73
N GLY A 435 -3.94 -8.22 -2.70
CA GLY A 435 -3.68 -7.52 -1.44
C GLY A 435 -2.92 -6.20 -1.61
N CYS A 436 -2.05 -6.08 -2.61
CA CYS A 436 -1.38 -4.84 -2.94
C CYS A 436 -2.35 -3.75 -3.44
N ARG A 437 -3.41 -4.10 -4.16
CA ARG A 437 -4.38 -3.13 -4.68
C ARG A 437 -5.11 -2.37 -3.56
N SER A 438 -5.49 -3.07 -2.50
CA SER A 438 -6.23 -2.48 -1.37
C SER A 438 -5.33 -1.92 -0.28
N GLU A 439 -4.17 -2.54 -0.01
CA GLU A 439 -3.32 -2.19 1.12
C GLU A 439 -2.14 -1.28 0.74
N CYS A 440 -1.78 -1.20 -0.55
CA CYS A 440 -0.77 -0.26 -1.02
C CYS A 440 -1.39 1.14 -1.14
N PRO A 441 -0.87 2.14 -0.41
CA PRO A 441 -1.41 3.50 -0.51
C PRO A 441 -1.33 4.09 -1.93
N ALA A 442 -0.37 3.62 -2.75
CA ALA A 442 -0.27 4.01 -4.16
C ALA A 442 -1.16 3.18 -5.11
N GLY A 443 -1.89 2.18 -4.60
CA GLY A 443 -2.84 1.38 -5.38
C GLY A 443 -2.19 0.53 -6.47
N VAL A 444 -0.98 -0.01 -6.25
CA VAL A 444 -0.31 -0.91 -7.20
C VAL A 444 -1.09 -2.23 -7.31
N ASP A 445 -1.47 -2.65 -8.50
CA ASP A 445 -2.12 -3.94 -8.75
C ASP A 445 -1.17 -4.94 -9.43
N MET A 446 -0.29 -5.52 -8.65
CA MET A 446 0.70 -6.48 -9.12
C MET A 446 0.08 -7.77 -9.70
N ALA A 447 -1.13 -8.13 -9.27
CA ALA A 447 -1.84 -9.29 -9.81
C ALA A 447 -2.19 -9.09 -11.30
N THR A 448 -2.70 -7.91 -11.64
CA THR A 448 -2.99 -7.54 -13.03
C THR A 448 -1.70 -7.45 -13.85
N TYR A 449 -0.62 -6.87 -13.29
CA TYR A 449 0.67 -6.78 -14.00
C TYR A 449 1.29 -8.17 -14.23
N LYS A 450 1.18 -9.10 -13.27
CA LYS A 450 1.60 -10.50 -13.44
C LYS A 450 0.84 -11.18 -14.58
N ALA A 451 -0.49 -11.05 -14.57
CA ALA A 451 -1.32 -11.65 -15.62
C ALA A 451 -0.98 -11.12 -17.02
N GLU A 452 -0.77 -9.80 -17.13
CA GLU A 452 -0.34 -9.16 -18.38
C GLU A 452 1.04 -9.66 -18.84
N PHE A 453 2.03 -9.65 -17.94
CA PHE A 453 3.37 -10.12 -18.23
C PHE A 453 3.37 -11.58 -18.72
N LEU A 454 2.70 -12.47 -17.98
CA LEU A 454 2.64 -13.91 -18.35
C LEU A 454 1.89 -14.13 -19.67
N HIS A 455 0.91 -13.28 -19.99
CA HIS A 455 0.24 -13.31 -21.30
C HIS A 455 1.25 -13.11 -22.43
N HIS A 456 2.04 -12.06 -22.37
CA HIS A 456 3.05 -11.75 -23.39
C HIS A 456 4.26 -12.69 -23.33
N HIS A 457 4.76 -13.03 -22.15
CA HIS A 457 5.93 -13.89 -21.97
C HIS A 457 5.76 -15.26 -22.64
N TYR A 458 4.56 -15.85 -22.51
CA TYR A 458 4.25 -17.15 -23.09
C TYR A 458 3.60 -17.08 -24.49
N GLN A 459 3.58 -15.94 -25.14
CA GLN A 459 3.10 -15.82 -26.51
C GLN A 459 4.01 -16.60 -27.46
N GLY A 460 3.44 -17.62 -28.12
CA GLY A 460 4.22 -18.52 -28.97
C GLY A 460 5.09 -19.55 -28.24
N LYS A 461 5.02 -19.65 -26.91
CA LYS A 461 5.76 -20.62 -26.10
C LYS A 461 4.82 -21.51 -25.28
N PRO A 462 5.21 -22.77 -24.97
CA PRO A 462 4.46 -23.61 -24.04
C PRO A 462 4.51 -23.00 -22.62
N ARG A 463 3.41 -23.11 -21.88
CA ARG A 463 3.34 -22.71 -20.49
C ARG A 463 3.81 -23.82 -19.55
N PRO A 464 4.13 -23.53 -18.30
CA PRO A 464 4.41 -24.55 -17.29
C PRO A 464 3.25 -25.54 -17.14
N ARG A 465 3.55 -26.79 -16.76
CA ARG A 465 2.54 -27.85 -16.56
C ARG A 465 1.36 -27.44 -15.64
N PRO A 466 1.59 -26.75 -14.49
CA PRO A 466 0.49 -26.27 -13.65
C PRO A 466 -0.51 -25.37 -14.38
N ALA A 467 -0.05 -24.59 -15.37
CA ALA A 467 -0.93 -23.74 -16.17
C ALA A 467 -2.00 -24.54 -16.94
N TYR A 468 -1.66 -25.73 -17.41
CA TYR A 468 -2.63 -26.61 -18.09
C TYR A 468 -3.46 -27.41 -17.09
N ALA A 469 -2.85 -27.92 -16.01
CA ALA A 469 -3.54 -28.71 -15.00
C ALA A 469 -4.53 -27.84 -14.21
N MET A 470 -4.09 -26.71 -13.67
CA MET A 470 -4.89 -25.83 -12.83
C MET A 470 -5.65 -24.77 -13.65
N GLY A 471 -5.01 -24.16 -14.65
CA GLY A 471 -5.65 -23.16 -15.51
C GLY A 471 -6.87 -23.68 -16.26
N LEU A 472 -6.86 -24.96 -16.65
CA LEU A 472 -7.94 -25.59 -17.37
C LEU A 472 -8.86 -26.47 -16.47
N VAL A 473 -8.79 -26.30 -15.14
CA VAL A 473 -9.58 -27.10 -14.19
C VAL A 473 -11.09 -27.15 -14.49
N PRO A 474 -11.77 -26.10 -15.00
CA PRO A 474 -13.19 -26.19 -15.29
C PRO A 474 -13.56 -27.22 -16.39
N TRP A 475 -12.65 -27.40 -17.35
CA TRP A 475 -12.84 -28.38 -18.42
C TRP A 475 -12.57 -29.81 -17.95
N TRP A 476 -11.48 -29.99 -17.18
CA TRP A 476 -11.12 -31.30 -16.60
C TRP A 476 -12.15 -31.73 -15.56
N ALA A 477 -12.60 -30.83 -14.71
CA ALA A 477 -13.63 -31.13 -13.70
C ALA A 477 -14.95 -31.56 -14.37
N ARG A 478 -15.36 -30.88 -15.44
CA ARG A 478 -16.55 -31.24 -16.20
C ARG A 478 -16.44 -32.63 -16.87
N LEU A 479 -15.24 -33.01 -17.33
CA LEU A 479 -15.02 -34.34 -17.91
C LEU A 479 -14.99 -35.42 -16.82
N ALA A 480 -14.21 -35.20 -15.78
CA ALA A 480 -14.00 -36.14 -14.67
C ALA A 480 -15.28 -36.43 -13.87
N SER A 481 -16.12 -35.42 -13.69
CA SER A 481 -17.39 -35.53 -12.97
C SER A 481 -18.43 -36.45 -13.64
N ARG A 482 -18.21 -36.86 -14.90
CA ARG A 482 -19.07 -37.83 -15.56
C ARG A 482 -18.85 -39.28 -15.03
N LEU A 483 -17.63 -39.53 -14.53
CA LEU A 483 -17.22 -40.84 -13.96
C LEU A 483 -16.40 -40.59 -12.67
N PRO A 484 -17.01 -40.03 -11.61
CA PRO A 484 -16.29 -39.57 -10.44
C PRO A 484 -15.54 -40.67 -9.72
N GLY A 485 -16.10 -41.89 -9.65
CA GLY A 485 -15.43 -43.04 -9.04
C GLY A 485 -14.12 -43.41 -9.74
N VAL A 486 -14.10 -43.36 -11.07
CA VAL A 486 -12.89 -43.65 -11.86
C VAL A 486 -11.87 -42.52 -11.70
N ALA A 487 -12.32 -41.30 -11.79
CA ALA A 487 -11.46 -40.10 -11.63
C ALA A 487 -10.80 -40.08 -10.24
N ASN A 488 -11.58 -40.32 -9.18
CA ASN A 488 -11.07 -40.37 -7.80
C ASN A 488 -10.11 -41.58 -7.60
N GLY A 489 -10.43 -42.74 -8.16
CA GLY A 489 -9.53 -43.90 -8.10
C GLY A 489 -8.17 -43.64 -8.75
N LEU A 490 -8.13 -42.90 -9.85
CA LEU A 490 -6.88 -42.49 -10.50
C LEU A 490 -6.11 -41.42 -9.72
N MET A 491 -6.82 -40.42 -9.18
CA MET A 491 -6.19 -39.28 -8.50
C MET A 491 -5.74 -39.57 -7.07
N GLN A 492 -6.37 -40.53 -6.39
CA GLN A 492 -6.06 -40.90 -5.00
C GLN A 492 -5.42 -42.30 -4.88
N GLY A 493 -5.43 -43.07 -5.95
CA GLY A 493 -4.84 -44.40 -6.03
C GLY A 493 -3.36 -44.41 -6.40
N PRO A 494 -2.83 -45.59 -6.78
CA PRO A 494 -1.39 -45.77 -7.10
C PRO A 494 -0.86 -44.87 -8.21
N PHE A 495 -1.72 -44.41 -9.10
CA PHE A 495 -1.35 -43.51 -10.21
C PHE A 495 -1.26 -42.03 -9.81
N SER A 496 -1.64 -41.66 -8.60
CA SER A 496 -1.64 -40.30 -8.08
C SER A 496 -0.30 -39.59 -8.25
N GLY A 497 0.82 -40.27 -7.95
CA GLY A 497 2.16 -39.73 -8.10
C GLY A 497 2.52 -39.37 -9.54
N ILE A 498 2.08 -40.18 -10.51
CA ILE A 498 2.27 -39.92 -11.94
C ILE A 498 1.45 -38.70 -12.37
N LEU A 499 0.18 -38.62 -11.95
CA LEU A 499 -0.69 -37.50 -12.29
C LEU A 499 -0.19 -36.17 -11.69
N LYS A 500 0.28 -36.21 -10.44
CA LYS A 500 0.90 -35.03 -9.80
C LYS A 500 2.13 -34.56 -10.59
N ARG A 501 3.02 -35.47 -10.97
CA ARG A 501 4.21 -35.15 -11.77
C ARG A 501 3.85 -34.58 -13.14
N LEU A 502 2.87 -35.15 -13.83
CA LEU A 502 2.39 -34.64 -15.11
C LEU A 502 1.75 -33.25 -14.99
N GLY A 503 0.96 -33.02 -13.91
CA GLY A 503 0.31 -31.74 -13.61
C GLY A 503 1.22 -30.69 -12.98
N GLY A 504 2.47 -31.05 -12.62
CA GLY A 504 3.36 -30.15 -11.89
C GLY A 504 2.89 -29.87 -10.46
N ILE A 505 2.17 -30.80 -9.84
CA ILE A 505 1.66 -30.70 -8.47
C ILE A 505 2.71 -31.30 -7.53
N HIS A 506 2.95 -30.63 -6.40
CA HIS A 506 3.89 -31.11 -5.39
C HIS A 506 3.48 -32.50 -4.85
N PRO A 507 4.42 -33.44 -4.64
CA PRO A 507 4.09 -34.80 -4.21
C PRO A 507 3.25 -34.88 -2.93
N ASP A 508 3.52 -33.99 -1.97
CA ASP A 508 2.83 -33.98 -0.66
C ASP A 508 1.44 -33.32 -0.70
N ARG A 509 1.08 -32.62 -1.80
CA ARG A 509 -0.27 -32.09 -1.99
C ARG A 509 -1.26 -33.22 -2.28
N GLN A 510 -2.41 -33.22 -1.62
CA GLN A 510 -3.51 -34.11 -1.95
C GLN A 510 -4.35 -33.47 -3.07
N ILE A 511 -4.75 -34.30 -4.05
CA ILE A 511 -5.70 -33.85 -5.07
C ILE A 511 -7.11 -34.05 -4.49
N PRO A 512 -7.97 -32.99 -4.44
CA PRO A 512 -9.32 -33.08 -3.94
C PRO A 512 -10.15 -34.11 -4.72
N ALA A 513 -11.06 -34.84 -4.03
CA ALA A 513 -11.97 -35.81 -4.65
C ALA A 513 -13.15 -35.09 -5.33
N PHE A 514 -13.57 -35.59 -6.48
CA PHE A 514 -14.85 -35.19 -7.08
C PHE A 514 -16.02 -35.74 -6.28
N ALA A 515 -17.06 -34.93 -6.14
CA ALA A 515 -18.32 -35.38 -5.56
C ALA A 515 -18.99 -36.51 -6.40
N GLY A 516 -19.71 -37.40 -5.77
CA GLY A 516 -20.43 -38.46 -6.46
C GLY A 516 -21.57 -37.94 -7.38
N ARG A 517 -22.08 -36.74 -7.10
CA ARG A 517 -23.09 -36.02 -7.87
C ARG A 517 -22.73 -34.54 -7.89
N THR A 518 -22.94 -33.89 -9.03
CA THR A 518 -22.70 -32.44 -9.10
C THR A 518 -23.86 -31.67 -8.42
N PHE A 519 -23.61 -30.44 -7.95
CA PHE A 519 -24.66 -29.60 -7.41
C PHE A 519 -25.80 -29.39 -8.42
N ARG A 520 -25.44 -29.10 -9.68
CA ARG A 520 -26.42 -28.88 -10.75
C ARG A 520 -27.35 -30.07 -11.02
N ASP A 521 -26.85 -31.31 -10.89
CA ASP A 521 -27.67 -32.52 -11.09
C ASP A 521 -28.67 -32.75 -9.95
N GLY A 522 -28.45 -32.10 -8.81
CA GLY A 522 -29.33 -32.15 -7.66
C GLY A 522 -30.23 -30.92 -7.49
N PHE A 523 -29.96 -29.85 -8.24
CA PHE A 523 -30.70 -28.57 -8.09
C PHE A 523 -32.06 -28.63 -8.78
N ALA A 524 -33.11 -28.29 -8.03
CA ALA A 524 -34.47 -28.09 -8.57
C ALA A 524 -34.73 -26.60 -8.84
N PRO A 525 -35.13 -26.23 -10.06
CA PRO A 525 -35.46 -24.82 -10.36
C PRO A 525 -36.65 -24.34 -9.52
N PRO A 526 -36.69 -23.05 -9.15
CA PRO A 526 -37.75 -22.50 -8.34
C PRO A 526 -39.10 -22.47 -9.11
N THR A 527 -40.20 -22.54 -8.38
CA THR A 527 -41.53 -22.27 -8.91
C THR A 527 -41.79 -20.75 -8.94
N GLY A 528 -41.91 -20.15 -10.13
CA GLY A 528 -42.10 -18.73 -10.33
C GLY A 528 -40.81 -17.98 -10.76
N GLU A 529 -40.93 -16.66 -10.89
CA GLU A 529 -39.77 -15.83 -11.30
C GLU A 529 -38.67 -15.81 -10.22
N PRO A 530 -37.40 -16.03 -10.57
CA PRO A 530 -36.32 -16.00 -9.62
C PRO A 530 -36.09 -14.56 -9.11
N THR A 531 -35.69 -14.45 -7.84
CA THR A 531 -35.34 -13.18 -7.21
C THR A 531 -33.84 -13.05 -6.93
N VAL A 532 -33.07 -14.14 -7.05
CA VAL A 532 -31.62 -14.17 -6.92
C VAL A 532 -31.02 -15.27 -7.80
N LEU A 533 -29.85 -14.98 -8.38
CA LEU A 533 -29.06 -15.96 -9.14
C LEU A 533 -27.87 -16.43 -8.28
N LEU A 534 -27.87 -17.70 -7.89
CA LEU A 534 -26.69 -18.32 -7.27
C LEU A 534 -25.69 -18.68 -8.37
N TRP A 535 -24.43 -18.28 -8.18
CA TRP A 535 -23.31 -18.63 -9.07
C TRP A 535 -22.63 -19.91 -8.57
N PRO A 536 -22.93 -21.10 -9.12
CA PRO A 536 -22.24 -22.33 -8.76
C PRO A 536 -20.89 -22.35 -9.45
N ASP A 537 -19.81 -22.02 -8.71
CA ASP A 537 -18.46 -22.08 -9.21
C ASP A 537 -17.99 -23.52 -9.45
N THR A 538 -16.83 -23.69 -10.06
CA THR A 538 -16.28 -25.01 -10.39
C THR A 538 -16.13 -25.91 -9.15
N PHE A 539 -15.75 -25.34 -8.00
CA PHE A 539 -15.45 -26.12 -6.80
C PHE A 539 -16.74 -26.53 -6.06
N THR A 540 -17.67 -25.60 -5.89
CA THR A 540 -18.96 -25.92 -5.28
C THR A 540 -19.84 -26.81 -6.17
N ASN A 541 -19.66 -26.76 -7.50
CA ASN A 541 -20.42 -27.62 -8.39
C ASN A 541 -19.89 -29.06 -8.46
N PHE A 542 -18.56 -29.25 -8.50
CA PHE A 542 -17.97 -30.54 -8.81
C PHE A 542 -17.29 -31.24 -7.62
N PHE A 543 -16.90 -30.50 -6.56
CA PHE A 543 -16.16 -31.05 -5.43
C PHE A 543 -16.93 -30.96 -4.12
N HIS A 544 -17.63 -29.87 -3.85
CA HIS A 544 -18.34 -29.58 -2.59
C HIS A 544 -19.79 -29.11 -2.82
N PRO A 545 -20.65 -29.94 -3.41
CA PRO A 545 -22.04 -29.54 -3.70
C PRO A 545 -22.84 -29.18 -2.44
N GLU A 546 -22.49 -29.74 -1.28
CA GLU A 546 -23.13 -29.48 0.01
C GLU A 546 -23.10 -28.00 0.40
N ILE A 547 -22.07 -27.25 -0.04
CA ILE A 547 -21.94 -25.81 0.22
C ILE A 547 -22.99 -25.02 -0.57
N ALA A 548 -23.15 -25.33 -1.86
CA ALA A 548 -24.14 -24.67 -2.69
C ALA A 548 -25.57 -25.07 -2.28
N GLU A 549 -25.79 -26.31 -1.83
CA GLU A 549 -27.06 -26.77 -1.27
C GLU A 549 -27.40 -26.03 0.04
N ALA A 550 -26.39 -25.78 0.91
CA ALA A 550 -26.57 -24.96 2.10
C ALA A 550 -26.90 -23.51 1.76
N ALA A 551 -26.22 -22.94 0.76
CA ALA A 551 -26.49 -21.56 0.30
C ALA A 551 -27.91 -21.42 -0.26
N VAL A 552 -28.41 -22.38 -1.03
CA VAL A 552 -29.80 -22.38 -1.51
C VAL A 552 -30.76 -22.35 -0.33
N ARG A 553 -30.62 -23.23 0.68
CA ARG A 553 -31.48 -23.22 1.87
C ARG A 553 -31.46 -21.87 2.58
N VAL A 554 -30.28 -21.28 2.80
CA VAL A 554 -30.17 -19.98 3.46
C VAL A 554 -30.85 -18.87 2.67
N LEU A 555 -30.69 -18.87 1.34
CA LEU A 555 -31.33 -17.86 0.47
C LEU A 555 -32.85 -18.04 0.42
N GLU A 556 -33.34 -19.30 0.45
CA GLU A 556 -34.78 -19.61 0.51
C GLU A 556 -35.37 -19.22 1.88
N GLU A 557 -34.66 -19.48 2.99
CA GLU A 557 -35.01 -19.00 4.33
C GLU A 557 -35.05 -17.47 4.43
N ALA A 558 -34.19 -16.78 3.66
CA ALA A 558 -34.22 -15.33 3.51
C ALA A 558 -35.35 -14.82 2.59
N GLY A 559 -36.21 -15.73 2.08
CA GLY A 559 -37.39 -15.39 1.28
C GLY A 559 -37.14 -15.30 -0.23
N HIS A 560 -35.99 -15.76 -0.72
CA HIS A 560 -35.64 -15.67 -2.12
C HIS A 560 -35.93 -16.93 -2.91
N ARG A 561 -36.28 -16.74 -4.20
CA ARG A 561 -36.40 -17.82 -5.17
C ARG A 561 -35.11 -17.95 -5.96
N VAL A 562 -34.35 -18.99 -5.68
CA VAL A 562 -32.98 -19.17 -6.17
C VAL A 562 -32.99 -19.79 -7.56
N ALA A 563 -32.36 -19.14 -8.52
CA ALA A 563 -32.04 -19.73 -9.82
C ALA A 563 -30.50 -19.92 -9.96
N ILE A 564 -30.10 -20.72 -10.95
CA ILE A 564 -28.71 -20.87 -11.35
C ILE A 564 -28.56 -20.63 -12.86
N PRO A 565 -27.37 -20.24 -13.35
CA PRO A 565 -27.15 -20.08 -14.80
C PRO A 565 -27.57 -21.34 -15.56
N ARG A 566 -28.26 -21.20 -16.70
CA ARG A 566 -28.70 -22.35 -17.52
C ARG A 566 -27.53 -23.18 -18.04
N LYS A 567 -26.37 -22.56 -18.29
CA LYS A 567 -25.15 -23.23 -18.80
C LYS A 567 -24.16 -23.44 -17.65
N VAL A 568 -23.32 -24.47 -17.76
CA VAL A 568 -22.15 -24.61 -16.89
C VAL A 568 -21.12 -23.56 -17.30
N LEU A 569 -20.86 -22.59 -16.44
CA LEU A 569 -19.96 -21.47 -16.64
C LEU A 569 -18.86 -21.49 -15.56
N CYS A 570 -17.75 -20.81 -15.85
CA CYS A 570 -16.67 -20.56 -14.88
C CYS A 570 -16.22 -19.13 -15.03
N CYS A 571 -15.89 -18.46 -13.91
CA CYS A 571 -15.40 -17.08 -13.91
C CYS A 571 -14.04 -16.92 -14.63
N GLY A 572 -13.28 -17.99 -14.75
CA GLY A 572 -11.98 -18.01 -15.41
C GLY A 572 -10.81 -17.58 -14.51
N ARG A 573 -10.99 -17.50 -13.18
CA ARG A 573 -9.92 -17.08 -12.25
C ARG A 573 -8.56 -17.72 -12.52
N PRO A 574 -8.45 -19.06 -12.67
CA PRO A 574 -7.16 -19.71 -12.90
C PRO A 574 -6.45 -19.27 -14.21
N LEU A 575 -7.21 -18.79 -15.21
CA LEU A 575 -6.66 -18.33 -16.47
C LEU A 575 -5.83 -17.04 -16.33
N TYR A 576 -6.25 -16.14 -15.41
CA TYR A 576 -5.52 -14.90 -15.12
C TYR A 576 -4.19 -15.22 -14.44
N ASP A 577 -4.19 -16.12 -13.48
CA ASP A 577 -3.00 -16.47 -12.70
C ASP A 577 -1.88 -17.03 -13.58
N PHE A 578 -2.23 -17.65 -14.70
CA PHE A 578 -1.30 -18.18 -15.68
C PHE A 578 -1.20 -17.35 -16.97
N GLY A 579 -1.75 -16.13 -17.01
CA GLY A 579 -1.67 -15.22 -18.16
C GLY A 579 -2.35 -15.73 -19.43
N MET A 580 -3.42 -16.56 -19.32
CA MET A 580 -4.22 -17.04 -20.47
C MET A 580 -5.32 -16.04 -20.81
N LEU A 581 -4.98 -14.75 -21.00
CA LEU A 581 -5.96 -13.66 -21.04
C LEU A 581 -6.92 -13.74 -22.23
N ASP A 582 -6.48 -14.25 -23.40
CA ASP A 582 -7.40 -14.43 -24.54
C ASP A 582 -8.52 -15.43 -24.24
N LEU A 583 -8.17 -16.52 -23.52
CA LEU A 583 -9.16 -17.50 -23.10
C LEU A 583 -10.05 -16.96 -22.01
N ALA A 584 -9.51 -16.20 -21.05
CA ALA A 584 -10.26 -15.52 -20.01
C ALA A 584 -11.27 -14.53 -20.59
N ARG A 585 -10.85 -13.68 -21.57
CA ARG A 585 -11.75 -12.74 -22.27
C ARG A 585 -12.88 -13.47 -22.99
N ARG A 586 -12.58 -14.56 -23.69
CA ARG A 586 -13.63 -15.38 -24.34
C ARG A 586 -14.61 -15.96 -23.32
N GLN A 587 -14.11 -16.41 -22.16
CA GLN A 587 -14.95 -16.96 -21.11
C GLN A 587 -15.87 -15.90 -20.49
N LEU A 588 -15.36 -14.70 -20.24
CA LEU A 588 -16.17 -13.58 -19.75
C LEU A 588 -17.24 -13.16 -20.76
N ARG A 589 -16.93 -13.06 -22.04
CA ARG A 589 -17.95 -12.78 -23.09
C ARG A 589 -19.07 -13.82 -23.07
N ARG A 590 -18.72 -15.10 -22.95
CA ARG A 590 -19.73 -16.18 -22.84
C ARG A 590 -20.62 -16.02 -21.60
N ILE A 591 -20.07 -15.52 -20.49
CA ILE A 591 -20.83 -15.24 -19.28
C ILE A 591 -21.79 -14.08 -19.52
N LEU A 592 -21.33 -12.95 -20.06
CA LEU A 592 -22.17 -11.79 -20.39
C LEU A 592 -23.30 -12.15 -21.35
N GLU A 593 -23.02 -12.98 -22.37
CA GLU A 593 -24.02 -13.47 -23.30
C GLU A 593 -25.04 -14.42 -22.62
N ALA A 594 -24.54 -15.34 -21.78
CA ALA A 594 -25.39 -16.34 -21.15
C ALA A 594 -26.29 -15.76 -20.06
N LEU A 595 -25.85 -14.70 -19.38
CA LEU A 595 -26.56 -14.02 -18.29
C LEU A 595 -27.23 -12.72 -18.76
N ARG A 596 -27.31 -12.46 -20.08
CA ARG A 596 -27.90 -11.22 -20.60
C ARG A 596 -29.31 -10.90 -20.07
N PRO A 597 -30.27 -11.87 -19.97
CA PRO A 597 -31.59 -11.62 -19.41
C PRO A 597 -31.53 -11.22 -17.94
N GLU A 598 -30.72 -11.94 -17.14
CA GLU A 598 -30.59 -11.73 -15.71
C GLU A 598 -29.89 -10.40 -15.40
N ILE A 599 -28.86 -10.04 -16.19
CA ILE A 599 -28.17 -8.74 -16.09
C ILE A 599 -29.13 -7.59 -16.44
N ALA A 600 -29.91 -7.73 -17.50
CA ALA A 600 -30.89 -6.71 -17.93
C ALA A 600 -32.01 -6.52 -16.90
N ALA A 601 -32.43 -7.61 -16.25
CA ALA A 601 -33.44 -7.59 -15.20
C ALA A 601 -32.93 -7.03 -13.86
N GLY A 602 -31.65 -6.79 -13.73
CA GLY A 602 -31.04 -6.34 -12.45
C GLY A 602 -31.01 -7.44 -11.37
N LEU A 603 -31.06 -8.72 -11.77
CA LEU A 603 -31.10 -9.83 -10.81
C LEU A 603 -29.81 -9.92 -10.02
N PRO A 604 -29.83 -9.89 -8.67
CA PRO A 604 -28.63 -10.06 -7.84
C PRO A 604 -27.95 -11.41 -8.12
N VAL A 605 -26.62 -11.40 -8.19
CA VAL A 605 -25.79 -12.59 -8.39
C VAL A 605 -24.99 -12.85 -7.14
N VAL A 606 -25.24 -13.98 -6.46
CA VAL A 606 -24.54 -14.38 -5.25
C VAL A 606 -23.44 -15.41 -5.59
N GLY A 607 -22.19 -15.06 -5.32
CA GLY A 607 -21.04 -15.96 -5.47
C GLY A 607 -20.59 -16.53 -4.13
N LEU A 608 -20.27 -17.83 -4.12
CA LEU A 608 -19.78 -18.55 -2.93
C LEU A 608 -18.25 -18.55 -2.86
N GLU A 609 -17.59 -18.62 -4.00
CA GLU A 609 -16.12 -18.57 -4.06
C GLU A 609 -15.64 -17.12 -4.20
N PRO A 610 -14.94 -16.56 -3.20
CA PRO A 610 -14.54 -15.15 -3.23
C PRO A 610 -13.69 -14.76 -4.44
N SER A 611 -12.89 -15.69 -4.95
CA SER A 611 -12.09 -15.48 -6.16
C SER A 611 -12.95 -15.27 -7.41
N CYS A 612 -14.13 -15.87 -7.48
CA CYS A 612 -15.09 -15.64 -8.57
C CYS A 612 -15.77 -14.27 -8.47
N VAL A 613 -16.19 -13.87 -7.27
CA VAL A 613 -16.76 -12.54 -7.02
C VAL A 613 -15.75 -11.46 -7.37
N ALA A 614 -14.49 -11.64 -7.00
CA ALA A 614 -13.40 -10.73 -7.36
C ALA A 614 -13.25 -10.56 -8.87
N VAL A 615 -13.35 -11.65 -9.65
CA VAL A 615 -13.29 -11.57 -11.13
C VAL A 615 -14.40 -10.68 -11.68
N PHE A 616 -15.62 -10.83 -11.19
CA PHE A 616 -16.75 -10.02 -11.70
C PHE A 616 -16.66 -8.54 -11.27
N ARG A 617 -16.10 -8.27 -10.09
CA ARG A 617 -15.97 -6.89 -9.59
C ARG A 617 -14.74 -6.16 -10.08
N ASP A 618 -13.73 -6.87 -10.58
CA ASP A 618 -12.44 -6.29 -10.93
C ASP A 618 -11.98 -6.62 -12.35
N GLU A 619 -11.55 -7.86 -12.63
CA GLU A 619 -11.00 -8.22 -13.94
C GLU A 619 -12.00 -8.01 -15.08
N LEU A 620 -13.28 -8.29 -14.86
CA LEU A 620 -14.34 -8.09 -15.85
C LEU A 620 -14.40 -6.64 -16.31
N VAL A 621 -14.48 -5.70 -15.38
CA VAL A 621 -14.59 -4.27 -15.70
C VAL A 621 -13.27 -3.69 -16.21
N ASN A 622 -12.14 -4.26 -15.83
CA ASN A 622 -10.83 -3.83 -16.34
C ASN A 622 -10.57 -4.34 -17.77
N LEU A 623 -11.15 -5.50 -18.16
CA LEU A 623 -11.05 -6.02 -19.52
C LEU A 623 -12.12 -5.46 -20.46
N PHE A 624 -13.26 -5.01 -19.94
CA PHE A 624 -14.41 -4.50 -20.68
C PHE A 624 -14.97 -3.22 -20.04
N PRO A 625 -14.20 -2.14 -19.90
CA PRO A 625 -14.61 -0.95 -19.16
C PRO A 625 -15.79 -0.21 -19.83
N GLU A 626 -15.92 -0.28 -21.16
CA GLU A 626 -16.99 0.37 -21.92
C GLU A 626 -18.26 -0.49 -22.04
N ASP A 627 -18.19 -1.78 -21.65
CA ASP A 627 -19.33 -2.69 -21.75
C ASP A 627 -20.30 -2.47 -20.58
N GLU A 628 -21.51 -2.01 -20.89
CA GLU A 628 -22.55 -1.75 -19.88
C GLU A 628 -22.98 -3.03 -19.14
N ALA A 629 -23.06 -4.16 -19.83
CA ALA A 629 -23.42 -5.43 -19.21
C ALA A 629 -22.34 -5.88 -18.23
N ALA A 630 -21.06 -5.62 -18.53
CA ALA A 630 -19.96 -5.89 -17.60
C ALA A 630 -20.06 -5.03 -16.33
N ARG A 631 -20.34 -3.74 -16.47
CA ARG A 631 -20.54 -2.83 -15.32
C ARG A 631 -21.76 -3.24 -14.48
N ARG A 632 -22.87 -3.58 -15.13
CA ARG A 632 -24.08 -4.05 -14.44
C ARG A 632 -23.83 -5.36 -13.70
N LEU A 633 -23.25 -6.37 -14.35
CA LEU A 633 -22.92 -7.64 -13.69
C LEU A 633 -22.00 -7.41 -12.48
N SER A 634 -21.01 -6.52 -12.60
CA SER A 634 -20.11 -6.16 -11.49
C SER A 634 -20.88 -5.59 -10.29
N SER A 635 -21.83 -4.66 -10.52
CA SER A 635 -22.62 -4.03 -9.45
C SER A 635 -23.68 -4.94 -8.84
N GLN A 636 -24.17 -5.93 -9.59
CA GLN A 636 -25.16 -6.92 -9.15
C GLN A 636 -24.53 -8.12 -8.44
N THR A 637 -23.20 -8.25 -8.42
CA THR A 637 -22.52 -9.40 -7.84
C THR A 637 -22.17 -9.17 -6.37
N PHE A 638 -22.56 -10.09 -5.51
CA PHE A 638 -22.37 -10.07 -4.07
C PHE A 638 -21.68 -11.35 -3.57
N THR A 639 -20.97 -11.27 -2.46
CA THR A 639 -20.72 -12.45 -1.62
C THR A 639 -22.02 -12.83 -0.89
N LEU A 640 -22.08 -14.05 -0.34
CA LEU A 640 -23.27 -14.45 0.43
C LEU A 640 -23.48 -13.53 1.65
N ALA A 641 -22.41 -13.19 2.38
CA ALA A 641 -22.51 -12.27 3.53
C ALA A 641 -23.06 -10.89 3.13
N GLU A 642 -22.47 -10.30 2.06
CA GLU A 642 -22.93 -8.98 1.59
C GLU A 642 -24.40 -8.99 1.19
N PHE A 643 -24.86 -10.03 0.50
CA PHE A 643 -26.23 -10.15 0.08
C PHE A 643 -27.19 -10.28 1.27
N LEU A 644 -26.90 -11.18 2.21
CA LEU A 644 -27.72 -11.40 3.40
C LEU A 644 -27.81 -10.14 4.30
N VAL A 645 -26.71 -9.42 4.47
CA VAL A 645 -26.71 -8.14 5.22
C VAL A 645 -27.51 -7.08 4.48
N HIS A 646 -27.38 -6.99 3.15
CA HIS A 646 -28.15 -6.05 2.31
C HIS A 646 -29.66 -6.29 2.42
N GLU A 647 -30.10 -7.55 2.44
CA GLU A 647 -31.50 -7.95 2.57
C GLU A 647 -32.01 -7.89 4.03
N GLY A 648 -31.15 -7.52 4.99
CA GLY A 648 -31.54 -7.44 6.41
C GLY A 648 -31.82 -8.81 7.05
N PHE A 649 -31.23 -9.87 6.54
CA PHE A 649 -31.43 -11.23 7.05
C PHE A 649 -30.95 -11.35 8.50
N GLU A 650 -31.80 -11.96 9.35
CA GLU A 650 -31.47 -12.28 10.73
C GLU A 650 -31.05 -13.76 10.84
N PRO A 651 -29.76 -14.03 10.99
CA PRO A 651 -29.26 -15.40 11.03
C PRO A 651 -29.62 -16.07 12.37
N PRO A 652 -29.70 -17.41 12.41
CA PRO A 652 -29.96 -18.14 13.64
C PRO A 652 -28.86 -17.89 14.68
N ARG A 653 -29.27 -17.73 15.96
CA ARG A 653 -28.35 -17.51 17.08
C ARG A 653 -27.47 -18.72 17.31
N ARG A 654 -26.20 -18.45 17.58
CA ARG A 654 -25.19 -19.46 17.83
C ARG A 654 -24.15 -18.96 18.83
N THR A 655 -23.66 -19.80 19.71
CA THR A 655 -22.62 -19.43 20.68
C THR A 655 -21.33 -20.19 20.38
N GLY A 656 -20.19 -19.63 20.71
CA GLY A 656 -18.89 -20.27 20.58
C GLY A 656 -17.84 -19.39 19.88
N ALA A 657 -16.60 -19.84 19.93
CA ALA A 657 -15.49 -19.18 19.24
C ALA A 657 -15.45 -19.58 17.77
N ALA A 658 -15.20 -18.60 16.91
CA ALA A 658 -15.01 -18.78 15.48
C ALA A 658 -13.67 -18.19 15.01
N ILE A 659 -12.82 -19.02 14.40
CA ILE A 659 -11.63 -18.57 13.69
C ILE A 659 -11.98 -18.44 12.22
N VAL A 660 -11.90 -17.22 11.72
CA VAL A 660 -12.23 -16.90 10.34
C VAL A 660 -10.96 -16.63 9.55
N HIS A 661 -10.70 -17.46 8.55
CA HIS A 661 -9.64 -17.25 7.57
C HIS A 661 -10.24 -16.63 6.31
N GLY A 662 -10.19 -15.27 6.23
CA GLY A 662 -10.69 -14.54 5.08
C GLY A 662 -9.82 -14.81 3.84
N HIS A 663 -10.47 -15.18 2.74
CA HIS A 663 -9.76 -15.39 1.46
C HIS A 663 -9.09 -14.10 0.99
N CYS A 664 -7.86 -14.18 0.45
CA CYS A 664 -7.08 -13.01 0.04
C CYS A 664 -7.85 -12.07 -0.89
N HIS A 665 -8.53 -12.60 -1.92
CA HIS A 665 -9.33 -11.81 -2.84
C HIS A 665 -10.55 -11.16 -2.16
N GLN A 666 -11.15 -11.85 -1.18
CA GLN A 666 -12.24 -11.27 -0.39
C GLN A 666 -11.76 -10.06 0.39
N GLN A 667 -10.70 -10.22 1.16
CA GLN A 667 -10.11 -9.11 1.93
C GLN A 667 -9.68 -7.95 1.04
N ALA A 668 -9.14 -8.25 -0.15
CA ALA A 668 -8.59 -7.24 -1.06
C ALA A 668 -9.65 -6.49 -1.90
N VAL A 669 -10.75 -7.14 -2.29
CA VAL A 669 -11.72 -6.58 -3.26
C VAL A 669 -13.08 -6.27 -2.61
N MET A 670 -13.59 -7.15 -1.75
CA MET A 670 -14.89 -7.02 -1.09
C MET A 670 -14.79 -6.46 0.34
N GLY A 671 -13.73 -6.80 1.06
CA GLY A 671 -13.60 -6.57 2.49
C GLY A 671 -14.30 -7.67 3.31
N MET A 672 -14.22 -7.56 4.65
CA MET A 672 -14.79 -8.53 5.60
C MET A 672 -15.84 -7.91 6.53
N ALA A 673 -16.38 -6.74 6.17
CA ALA A 673 -17.33 -6.03 7.04
C ALA A 673 -18.66 -6.79 7.17
N ALA A 674 -19.21 -7.24 6.05
CA ALA A 674 -20.47 -7.99 6.03
C ALA A 674 -20.36 -9.34 6.75
N ASP A 675 -19.24 -10.04 6.58
CA ASP A 675 -18.97 -11.30 7.30
C ASP A 675 -18.94 -11.08 8.82
N ARG A 676 -18.23 -10.04 9.27
CA ARG A 676 -18.19 -9.68 10.70
C ARG A 676 -19.55 -9.33 11.25
N GLU A 677 -20.34 -8.54 10.51
CA GLU A 677 -21.68 -8.16 10.91
C GLU A 677 -22.60 -9.38 11.04
N LEU A 678 -22.61 -10.24 10.02
CA LEU A 678 -23.45 -11.42 10.01
C LEU A 678 -23.09 -12.41 11.14
N LEU A 679 -21.80 -12.70 11.31
CA LEU A 679 -21.31 -13.58 12.37
C LEU A 679 -21.51 -12.95 13.77
N GLY A 680 -21.42 -11.63 13.90
CA GLY A 680 -21.74 -10.90 15.12
C GLY A 680 -23.22 -11.00 15.46
N LYS A 681 -24.13 -10.85 14.49
CA LYS A 681 -25.57 -11.07 14.66
C LYS A 681 -25.88 -12.50 15.12
N MET A 682 -25.13 -13.49 14.66
CA MET A 682 -25.22 -14.86 15.15
C MET A 682 -24.83 -14.99 16.63
N GLY A 683 -24.00 -14.11 17.17
CA GLY A 683 -23.51 -14.16 18.55
C GLY A 683 -22.20 -14.96 18.70
N LEU A 684 -21.45 -15.17 17.63
CA LEU A 684 -20.15 -15.83 17.65
C LEU A 684 -19.03 -14.89 18.12
N ASP A 685 -18.08 -15.41 18.88
CA ASP A 685 -16.82 -14.71 19.21
C ASP A 685 -15.83 -14.91 18.04
N VAL A 686 -15.72 -13.88 17.20
CA VAL A 686 -15.04 -13.95 15.91
C VAL A 686 -13.59 -13.47 16.01
N ARG A 687 -12.64 -14.33 15.69
CA ARG A 687 -11.25 -13.99 15.45
C ARG A 687 -10.93 -14.08 13.96
N LEU A 688 -10.83 -12.92 13.30
CA LEU A 688 -10.38 -12.85 11.90
C LEU A 688 -8.87 -12.92 11.83
N LEU A 689 -8.34 -13.76 10.93
CA LEU A 689 -6.90 -13.95 10.73
C LEU A 689 -6.39 -13.11 9.54
N ASP A 690 -5.28 -12.42 9.77
CA ASP A 690 -4.47 -11.78 8.73
C ASP A 690 -3.48 -12.81 8.16
N ALA A 691 -3.98 -13.81 7.45
CA ALA A 691 -3.19 -14.88 6.88
C ALA A 691 -3.33 -14.89 5.35
N GLY A 692 -2.20 -15.13 4.67
CA GLY A 692 -2.16 -15.32 3.22
C GLY A 692 -1.95 -16.78 2.86
N GLU A 693 -1.92 -17.06 1.56
CA GLU A 693 -1.56 -18.34 0.95
C GLU A 693 -0.34 -18.18 0.04
N ALA A 694 0.16 -19.28 -0.53
CA ALA A 694 1.17 -19.26 -1.59
C ALA A 694 1.08 -20.50 -2.48
N ASP A 695 1.49 -20.37 -3.75
CA ASP A 695 1.39 -21.42 -4.75
C ASP A 695 2.42 -22.54 -4.52
N HIS A 696 3.65 -22.17 -4.15
CA HIS A 696 4.73 -23.12 -3.88
C HIS A 696 4.56 -23.77 -2.51
N TYR A 697 4.66 -25.09 -2.45
CA TYR A 697 4.34 -25.88 -1.26
C TYR A 697 5.08 -25.42 -0.01
N GLU A 698 6.41 -25.31 -0.06
CA GLU A 698 7.23 -24.89 1.07
C GLU A 698 6.93 -23.46 1.53
N VAL A 699 6.76 -22.55 0.56
CA VAL A 699 6.39 -21.15 0.85
C VAL A 699 4.98 -21.09 1.43
N SER A 700 4.06 -21.93 0.93
CA SER A 700 2.69 -22.06 1.45
C SER A 700 2.67 -22.52 2.91
N LEU A 701 3.50 -23.51 3.26
CA LEU A 701 3.67 -23.97 4.65
C LEU A 701 4.21 -22.83 5.53
N ALA A 702 5.28 -22.18 5.10
CA ALA A 702 5.90 -21.09 5.85
C ALA A 702 4.95 -19.88 6.04
N VAL A 703 4.11 -19.57 5.06
CA VAL A 703 3.07 -18.55 5.18
C VAL A 703 2.00 -18.98 6.18
N ALA A 704 1.53 -20.24 6.11
CA ALA A 704 0.50 -20.77 7.02
C ALA A 704 0.99 -20.81 8.48
N GLU A 705 2.27 -21.12 8.72
CA GLU A 705 2.90 -21.14 10.06
C GLU A 705 2.99 -19.75 10.71
N ARG A 706 2.85 -18.66 9.95
CA ARG A 706 2.93 -17.31 10.53
C ARG A 706 1.68 -16.92 11.35
N ALA A 707 0.50 -17.37 10.95
CA ALA A 707 -0.74 -16.97 11.61
C ALA A 707 -1.79 -18.09 11.63
N LEU A 708 -2.03 -18.77 10.50
CA LEU A 708 -3.12 -19.72 10.34
C LEU A 708 -2.95 -20.94 11.25
N LEU A 709 -1.85 -21.67 11.12
CA LEU A 709 -1.61 -22.89 11.87
C LEU A 709 -1.46 -22.66 13.39
N PRO A 710 -0.74 -21.63 13.87
CA PRO A 710 -0.71 -21.32 15.30
C PRO A 710 -2.10 -20.99 15.86
N ALA A 711 -2.93 -20.23 15.12
CA ALA A 711 -4.27 -19.92 15.57
C ALA A 711 -5.17 -21.18 15.66
N ILE A 712 -5.09 -22.07 14.67
CA ILE A 712 -5.86 -23.33 14.66
C ILE A 712 -5.41 -24.27 15.80
N ARG A 713 -4.09 -24.37 16.05
CA ARG A 713 -3.55 -25.19 17.14
C ARG A 713 -3.94 -24.67 18.53
N ALA A 714 -4.02 -23.34 18.68
CA ALA A 714 -4.44 -22.71 19.92
C ALA A 714 -5.96 -22.77 20.15
N ALA A 715 -6.74 -23.04 19.10
CA ALA A 715 -8.18 -23.15 19.20
C ALA A 715 -8.58 -24.55 19.72
N GLY A 716 -9.53 -24.56 20.66
CA GLY A 716 -10.13 -25.82 21.12
C GLY A 716 -10.79 -26.60 19.98
N PRO A 717 -11.03 -27.89 20.17
CA PRO A 717 -11.65 -28.75 19.15
C PRO A 717 -13.05 -28.29 18.74
N GLU A 718 -13.79 -27.65 19.65
CA GLU A 718 -15.14 -27.14 19.44
C GLU A 718 -15.19 -25.78 18.69
N ALA A 719 -14.04 -25.11 18.51
CA ALA A 719 -14.00 -23.84 17.79
C ALA A 719 -14.33 -24.04 16.31
N LEU A 720 -15.22 -23.21 15.79
CA LEU A 720 -15.54 -23.17 14.37
C LEU A 720 -14.33 -22.66 13.57
N LEU A 721 -13.96 -23.39 12.55
CA LEU A 721 -13.03 -22.91 11.53
C LEU A 721 -13.83 -22.51 10.31
N LEU A 722 -13.74 -21.25 9.89
CA LEU A 722 -14.51 -20.70 8.78
C LEU A 722 -13.57 -20.19 7.69
N ALA A 723 -13.80 -20.64 6.45
CA ALA A 723 -13.08 -20.16 5.26
C ALA A 723 -13.95 -20.38 4.00
N ASP A 724 -14.24 -19.31 3.28
CA ASP A 724 -15.08 -19.40 2.08
C ASP A 724 -14.31 -19.84 0.84
N GLY A 725 -13.01 -19.55 0.75
CA GLY A 725 -12.18 -19.98 -0.38
C GLY A 725 -11.94 -21.51 -0.37
N PHE A 726 -12.08 -22.14 -1.53
CA PHE A 726 -11.79 -23.58 -1.70
C PHE A 726 -10.35 -23.92 -1.32
N SER A 727 -9.38 -23.16 -1.83
CA SER A 727 -7.94 -23.36 -1.53
C SER A 727 -7.65 -23.28 -0.04
N CYS A 728 -8.27 -22.30 0.65
CA CYS A 728 -8.14 -22.11 2.10
C CYS A 728 -8.65 -23.35 2.89
N ARG A 729 -9.84 -23.84 2.54
CA ARG A 729 -10.41 -25.05 3.19
C ARG A 729 -9.54 -26.27 2.98
N GLU A 730 -9.07 -26.48 1.75
CA GLU A 730 -8.19 -27.60 1.42
C GLU A 730 -6.83 -27.51 2.14
N GLN A 731 -6.26 -26.32 2.23
CA GLN A 731 -5.02 -26.10 2.98
C GLN A 731 -5.20 -26.43 4.48
N ILE A 732 -6.26 -25.92 5.09
CA ILE A 732 -6.58 -26.23 6.50
C ILE A 732 -6.74 -27.73 6.69
N ARG A 733 -7.54 -28.40 5.84
CA ARG A 733 -7.78 -29.84 5.90
C ARG A 733 -6.48 -30.63 5.78
N GLN A 734 -5.65 -30.33 4.78
CA GLN A 734 -4.42 -31.07 4.51
C GLN A 734 -3.36 -30.88 5.61
N LEU A 735 -3.28 -29.68 6.22
CA LEU A 735 -2.23 -29.38 7.19
C LEU A 735 -2.62 -29.66 8.65
N THR A 736 -3.92 -29.75 8.95
CA THR A 736 -4.40 -29.87 10.33
C THR A 736 -5.31 -31.08 10.57
N GLY A 737 -5.81 -31.71 9.51
CA GLY A 737 -6.86 -32.74 9.58
C GLY A 737 -8.24 -32.18 9.97
N ARG A 738 -8.37 -30.88 10.28
CA ARG A 738 -9.64 -30.26 10.65
C ARG A 738 -10.39 -29.77 9.41
N ARG A 739 -11.71 -29.85 9.44
CA ARG A 739 -12.57 -29.29 8.39
C ARG A 739 -12.89 -27.84 8.70
N ALA A 740 -12.58 -26.92 7.78
CA ALA A 740 -13.13 -25.57 7.79
C ALA A 740 -14.47 -25.56 7.05
N LEU A 741 -15.45 -24.86 7.62
CA LEU A 741 -16.79 -24.69 7.05
C LEU A 741 -16.83 -23.43 6.18
N HIS A 742 -17.68 -23.46 5.17
CA HIS A 742 -18.08 -22.25 4.42
C HIS A 742 -19.15 -21.49 5.23
N LEU A 743 -19.24 -20.15 5.05
CA LEU A 743 -20.24 -19.32 5.72
C LEU A 743 -21.67 -19.85 5.52
N ALA A 744 -22.01 -20.31 4.30
CA ALA A 744 -23.29 -20.90 3.99
C ALA A 744 -23.64 -22.09 4.90
N GLU A 745 -22.67 -22.96 5.17
CA GLU A 745 -22.86 -24.11 6.05
C GLU A 745 -23.08 -23.68 7.51
N VAL A 746 -22.32 -22.66 7.95
CA VAL A 746 -22.42 -22.13 9.32
C VAL A 746 -23.79 -21.48 9.55
N VAL A 747 -24.28 -20.68 8.61
CA VAL A 747 -25.60 -20.04 8.67
C VAL A 747 -26.72 -21.08 8.58
N ALA A 748 -26.57 -22.12 7.76
CA ALA A 748 -27.51 -23.24 7.66
C ALA A 748 -27.47 -24.22 8.87
N GLY A 749 -26.70 -23.92 9.93
CA GLY A 749 -26.69 -24.67 11.16
C GLY A 749 -25.70 -25.85 11.23
N ALA A 750 -24.74 -25.96 10.29
CA ALA A 750 -23.73 -27.02 10.36
C ALA A 750 -22.84 -26.91 11.61
N ALA A 751 -22.60 -28.03 12.29
CA ALA A 751 -21.72 -28.11 13.46
C ALA A 751 -20.26 -28.40 13.06
N PRO A 752 -19.25 -28.06 13.91
CA PRO A 752 -17.89 -28.53 13.71
C PRO A 752 -17.89 -30.06 13.65
N SER A 753 -17.34 -30.62 12.59
CA SER A 753 -17.13 -32.09 12.58
C SER A 753 -15.86 -32.39 13.36
N ALA A 754 -15.92 -33.32 14.29
CA ALA A 754 -14.73 -33.97 14.85
C ALA A 754 -13.87 -34.49 13.69
N SER A 755 -12.54 -34.42 13.82
CA SER A 755 -11.56 -34.93 12.86
C SER A 755 -11.96 -36.30 12.29
N ALA A 756 -12.10 -36.39 10.97
CA ALA A 756 -12.22 -37.69 10.29
C ALA A 756 -10.84 -38.36 10.23
#